data_8aaac9eceb32fb24077f6ee04df5f2b6
#
_entry.id   8aaac9eceb32fb24077f6ee04df5f2b6
#
_cell.length_a   1.000
_cell.length_b   1.000
_cell.length_c   1.000
_cell.angle_alpha   90.00
_cell.angle_beta   90.00
_cell.angle_gamma   90.00
#
_symmetry.space_group_name_H-M   'P 1'
#
loop_
_entity.id
_entity.type
_entity.pdbx_description
1 polymer ?
#
loop_
_entity_poly.entity_id
_entity_poly.type
_entity_poly.pdbx_seq_one_letter_code
_entity_poly.pdbx_strand_id
1 'polypeptide(L)'
;MEFEVNGARCAVDVDDDPAAVEVVRDRLGLTGTKLVCAGGVCGACTIQVDGEPRVSCLTPAVRLAGRRVTTAEGLSGHPVARAFAGEDALQCGYCTPGFVVEAAAFFERWRAAHGRTRPGREEISDALAGHLCRCGAYEGIIGAVAAACAGDYDSAPAGAGAGADGQAPAVPRVEAPEKIDGSARYTTDHRPEGLLQGLIIRSPHAHAHVRSLEAGDVALVSLLPPDGVVRYVGQPVAAVAAPDRAAARAAAARVRVDYEVRPAALDARQARTGEGPLVYEDKAARKRAPGAGETPQLVPARWRGNLRGPSAMSRRPATAVRRILEARSRDPERVVEGVFTTAAQTHTPLEPHACLAQWVDGTLHLEVSTQSVKQVAELAAERFGVPVDRVVAKAVHVGGGFGCKMGMTSDVVAAVELARLHGAPVRVVLDRDEELVDGGYRPGARIRLAMVADAAGDLSALAMDADSDSGIAVGGTVAALARFMYGNAPRRLRDFDTVTHRPPGAPFRGPGGPTMCWALEQAVDEMAHRLGQDPIALRRRWDGNPKRHALYDWAAALPVWSGRRGGTGRFRRGVGVAAGNWLYFLDPATEVELTVEDGLVVARCAVQDMGTGARTVLRRVVAEGLGVPEARVRAEVGHSDAVHGPTSGGSRTTPSIVPAAVDATRRLLDALGGGDVTARLDSAHGVRVTGRRPRDRRGFVTPFLTMGGVAIGRGFTGSVQVAEVEVDTRLGRIRPLRVWSGVAAGRIHAERLARNQCEGAVVQGIGYALYEERRTDPVTGRVLTENLEDYRVPGIGDTPEITVHFHQDGFEHVPGGGVGLGEIATLPTAACLANAVHDATGWRPYDMPIRPDRLLEGLGT
;
A
#
# COMPACT_ATOMS: atom_id res chain seq x y z
N MET A 1 34.66 18.81 -11.83
CA MET A 1 34.45 17.65 -12.69
C MET A 1 33.53 18.05 -13.84
N GLU A 2 33.89 17.77 -15.10
CA GLU A 2 33.09 18.08 -16.30
C GLU A 2 32.54 16.78 -16.91
N PHE A 3 31.30 16.81 -17.37
CA PHE A 3 30.64 15.71 -18.09
C PHE A 3 29.44 16.22 -18.85
N GLU A 4 28.79 15.36 -19.66
CA GLU A 4 27.56 15.70 -20.37
C GLU A 4 26.36 15.01 -19.70
N VAL A 5 25.25 15.75 -19.49
CA VAL A 5 24.01 15.19 -19.00
C VAL A 5 22.85 15.62 -19.89
N ASN A 6 22.08 14.64 -20.41
CA ASN A 6 20.94 14.85 -21.30
C ASN A 6 21.27 15.77 -22.50
N GLY A 7 22.48 15.63 -23.06
CA GLY A 7 22.96 16.43 -24.19
C GLY A 7 23.56 17.79 -23.82
N ALA A 8 23.56 18.19 -22.57
CA ALA A 8 24.11 19.44 -22.09
C ALA A 8 25.42 19.22 -21.33
N ARG A 9 26.49 19.99 -21.64
CA ARG A 9 27.73 19.99 -20.85
C ARG A 9 27.50 20.67 -19.52
N CYS A 10 28.01 20.05 -18.45
CA CYS A 10 27.95 20.60 -17.11
C CYS A 10 29.32 20.47 -16.42
N ALA A 11 29.59 21.42 -15.51
CA ALA A 11 30.72 21.37 -14.58
C ALA A 11 30.17 21.42 -13.16
N VAL A 12 30.56 20.46 -12.35
CA VAL A 12 30.14 20.36 -10.94
C VAL A 12 31.38 20.27 -10.09
N ASP A 13 31.42 21.08 -9.06
CA ASP A 13 32.44 20.94 -8.03
C ASP A 13 32.16 19.73 -7.14
N VAL A 14 33.11 18.86 -6.95
CA VAL A 14 32.90 17.59 -6.27
C VAL A 14 34.02 17.41 -5.24
N ASP A 15 33.72 17.82 -4.02
CA ASP A 15 34.53 17.52 -2.85
C ASP A 15 34.15 16.13 -2.31
N ASP A 16 35.12 15.38 -1.79
CA ASP A 16 34.94 14.09 -1.09
C ASP A 16 34.29 12.93 -1.91
N ASP A 17 34.26 13.01 -3.26
CA ASP A 17 33.74 12.00 -4.17
C ASP A 17 32.37 11.40 -3.73
N PRO A 18 31.29 12.19 -3.69
CA PRO A 18 29.97 11.72 -3.32
C PRO A 18 29.44 10.66 -4.31
N ALA A 19 28.35 9.99 -3.95
CA ALA A 19 27.67 9.12 -4.89
C ALA A 19 27.08 9.91 -6.07
N ALA A 20 27.08 9.34 -7.27
CA ALA A 20 26.58 9.98 -8.48
C ALA A 20 25.12 10.47 -8.33
N VAL A 21 24.30 9.76 -7.56
CA VAL A 21 22.91 10.17 -7.25
C VAL A 21 22.83 11.54 -6.59
N GLU A 22 23.77 11.87 -5.72
CA GLU A 22 23.81 13.17 -5.04
C GLU A 22 24.14 14.30 -6.02
N VAL A 23 25.08 14.05 -6.94
CA VAL A 23 25.43 15.01 -8.00
C VAL A 23 24.24 15.24 -8.93
N VAL A 24 23.69 14.15 -9.47
CA VAL A 24 22.59 14.23 -10.46
C VAL A 24 21.33 14.85 -9.84
N ARG A 25 20.96 14.39 -8.64
CA ARG A 25 19.72 14.79 -7.98
C ARG A 25 19.85 16.12 -7.23
N ASP A 26 20.92 16.24 -6.43
CA ASP A 26 21.00 17.30 -5.43
C ASP A 26 21.72 18.54 -5.95
N ARG A 27 22.69 18.40 -6.86
CA ARG A 27 23.43 19.53 -7.43
C ARG A 27 22.86 19.96 -8.79
N LEU A 28 22.42 19.01 -9.64
CA LEU A 28 21.86 19.32 -10.96
C LEU A 28 20.33 19.45 -10.96
N GLY A 29 19.63 19.06 -9.88
CA GLY A 29 18.19 19.19 -9.75
C GLY A 29 17.39 18.17 -10.59
N LEU A 30 18.03 17.12 -11.13
CA LEU A 30 17.41 16.06 -11.93
C LEU A 30 16.76 15.03 -11.00
N THR A 31 15.60 15.37 -10.48
CA THR A 31 14.93 14.64 -9.39
C THR A 31 14.20 13.37 -9.83
N GLY A 32 14.12 13.08 -11.13
CA GLY A 32 13.70 11.77 -11.64
C GLY A 32 14.56 10.63 -11.09
N THR A 33 15.87 10.88 -10.89
CA THR A 33 16.76 9.94 -10.22
C THR A 33 16.45 9.91 -8.72
N LYS A 34 15.91 8.80 -8.17
CA LYS A 34 15.42 8.69 -6.79
C LYS A 34 16.36 7.90 -5.88
N LEU A 35 16.69 8.45 -4.72
CA LEU A 35 17.42 7.73 -3.67
C LEU A 35 16.42 7.00 -2.76
N VAL A 36 16.42 5.65 -2.78
CA VAL A 36 15.45 4.80 -2.06
C VAL A 36 16.11 3.83 -1.10
N CYS A 37 16.96 2.91 -1.60
CA CYS A 37 17.57 1.86 -0.78
C CYS A 37 19.03 2.18 -0.40
N ALA A 38 19.69 3.05 -1.12
CA ALA A 38 21.12 3.37 -0.99
C ALA A 38 22.07 2.15 -1.03
N GLY A 39 21.56 0.95 -1.41
CA GLY A 39 22.29 -0.33 -1.42
C GLY A 39 22.30 -1.02 -2.78
N GLY A 40 21.89 -0.35 -3.86
CA GLY A 40 21.93 -0.91 -5.22
C GLY A 40 20.83 -1.91 -5.60
N VAL A 41 19.85 -2.14 -4.72
CA VAL A 41 18.85 -3.21 -4.88
C VAL A 41 17.62 -2.78 -5.70
N CYS A 42 17.11 -1.55 -5.51
CA CYS A 42 15.77 -1.18 -5.98
C CYS A 42 15.73 -0.57 -7.39
N GLY A 43 16.86 -0.18 -7.97
CA GLY A 43 16.96 0.41 -9.32
C GLY A 43 16.36 1.83 -9.49
N ALA A 44 15.73 2.42 -8.47
CA ALA A 44 15.06 3.73 -8.60
C ALA A 44 16.04 4.90 -8.90
N CYS A 45 17.32 4.70 -8.64
CA CYS A 45 18.41 5.66 -8.92
C CYS A 45 19.15 5.38 -10.24
N THR A 46 18.64 4.51 -11.11
CA THR A 46 19.32 4.14 -12.36
C THR A 46 19.48 5.35 -13.29
N ILE A 47 20.68 5.53 -13.81
CA ILE A 47 21.07 6.43 -14.88
C ILE A 47 21.79 5.64 -15.96
N GLN A 48 21.83 6.10 -17.20
CA GLN A 48 22.75 5.56 -18.19
C GLN A 48 24.05 6.35 -18.19
N VAL A 49 25.19 5.65 -18.26
CA VAL A 49 26.51 6.24 -18.47
C VAL A 49 27.07 5.66 -19.77
N ASP A 50 27.22 6.51 -20.79
CA ASP A 50 27.57 6.10 -22.16
C ASP A 50 26.63 5.05 -22.76
N GLY A 51 25.31 5.12 -22.43
CA GLY A 51 24.29 4.20 -22.87
C GLY A 51 24.09 2.96 -22.00
N GLU A 52 24.99 2.71 -21.02
CA GLU A 52 24.91 1.56 -20.14
C GLU A 52 24.23 1.93 -18.80
N PRO A 53 23.22 1.18 -18.36
CA PRO A 53 22.54 1.44 -17.09
C PRO A 53 23.48 1.24 -15.88
N ARG A 54 23.41 2.14 -14.92
CA ARG A 54 24.16 2.10 -13.67
C ARG A 54 23.30 2.59 -12.51
N VAL A 55 23.39 1.90 -11.36
CA VAL A 55 22.76 2.36 -10.10
C VAL A 55 23.62 3.48 -9.52
N SER A 56 23.15 4.70 -9.60
CA SER A 56 23.92 5.90 -9.23
C SER A 56 24.20 6.02 -7.72
N CYS A 57 23.43 5.32 -6.85
CA CYS A 57 23.71 5.30 -5.41
C CYS A 57 24.98 4.55 -5.01
N LEU A 58 25.49 3.64 -5.88
CA LEU A 58 26.74 2.90 -5.70
C LEU A 58 27.85 3.33 -6.68
N THR A 59 27.56 4.28 -7.56
CA THR A 59 28.54 4.80 -8.53
C THR A 59 29.19 6.05 -7.93
N PRO A 60 30.52 6.06 -7.71
CA PRO A 60 31.23 7.25 -7.32
C PRO A 60 31.11 8.36 -8.38
N ALA A 61 30.91 9.61 -7.96
CA ALA A 61 30.69 10.73 -8.88
C ALA A 61 31.85 10.93 -9.86
N VAL A 62 33.07 10.69 -9.44
CA VAL A 62 34.27 10.80 -10.29
C VAL A 62 34.18 9.92 -11.56
N ARG A 63 33.40 8.85 -11.53
CA ARG A 63 33.17 7.97 -12.70
C ARG A 63 32.34 8.62 -13.81
N LEU A 64 31.70 9.76 -13.54
CA LEU A 64 30.95 10.53 -14.56
C LEU A 64 31.86 11.46 -15.36
N ALA A 65 33.09 11.73 -14.92
CA ALA A 65 34.01 12.66 -15.57
C ALA A 65 34.25 12.29 -17.05
N GLY A 66 33.98 13.23 -17.96
CA GLY A 66 34.14 13.07 -19.41
C GLY A 66 33.11 12.11 -20.06
N ARG A 67 32.11 11.63 -19.33
CA ARG A 67 31.10 10.69 -19.80
C ARG A 67 29.80 11.38 -20.22
N ARG A 68 28.99 10.65 -20.97
CA ARG A 68 27.62 11.05 -21.32
C ARG A 68 26.63 10.35 -20.37
N VAL A 69 25.91 11.14 -19.60
CA VAL A 69 24.88 10.68 -18.65
C VAL A 69 23.52 10.93 -19.24
N THR A 70 22.62 9.92 -19.19
CA THR A 70 21.23 10.07 -19.56
C THR A 70 20.37 9.73 -18.36
N THR A 71 19.44 10.64 -17.98
CA THR A 71 18.42 10.45 -16.95
C THR A 71 17.04 10.38 -17.59
N ALA A 72 16.00 10.11 -16.79
CA ALA A 72 14.62 10.04 -17.30
C ALA A 72 14.17 11.34 -17.99
N GLU A 73 14.63 12.49 -17.50
CA GLU A 73 14.33 13.81 -18.08
C GLU A 73 14.83 13.93 -19.53
N GLY A 74 15.91 13.24 -19.88
CA GLY A 74 16.42 13.17 -21.25
C GLY A 74 15.70 12.19 -22.16
N LEU A 75 14.74 11.41 -21.64
CA LEU A 75 14.03 10.35 -22.37
C LEU A 75 12.54 10.67 -22.63
N SER A 76 12.07 11.90 -22.38
CA SER A 76 10.63 12.27 -22.49
C SER A 76 10.04 11.97 -23.87
N GLY A 77 10.83 12.10 -24.95
CA GLY A 77 10.45 11.77 -26.31
C GLY A 77 10.72 10.35 -26.78
N HIS A 78 11.26 9.48 -25.91
CA HIS A 78 11.64 8.12 -26.27
C HIS A 78 10.41 7.19 -26.46
N PRO A 79 10.41 6.20 -27.39
CA PRO A 79 9.30 5.25 -27.58
C PRO A 79 8.87 4.54 -26.29
N VAL A 80 9.81 4.17 -25.42
CA VAL A 80 9.54 3.57 -24.12
C VAL A 80 8.75 4.52 -23.21
N ALA A 81 9.09 5.80 -23.14
CA ALA A 81 8.36 6.77 -22.32
C ALA A 81 6.91 6.92 -22.79
N ARG A 82 6.70 6.99 -24.12
CA ARG A 82 5.35 7.00 -24.71
C ARG A 82 4.57 5.72 -24.40
N ALA A 83 5.23 4.56 -24.48
CA ALA A 83 4.60 3.28 -24.18
C ALA A 83 4.21 3.18 -22.69
N PHE A 84 5.06 3.65 -21.77
CA PHE A 84 4.74 3.68 -20.35
C PHE A 84 3.50 4.52 -20.06
N ALA A 85 3.32 5.66 -20.74
CA ALA A 85 2.11 6.47 -20.63
C ALA A 85 0.90 5.77 -21.25
N GLY A 86 1.04 5.17 -22.44
CA GLY A 86 -0.03 4.53 -23.18
C GLY A 86 -0.56 3.26 -22.53
N GLU A 87 0.32 2.47 -21.90
CA GLU A 87 -0.03 1.20 -21.23
C GLU A 87 -0.31 1.34 -19.72
N ASP A 88 -0.32 2.57 -19.14
CA ASP A 88 -0.43 2.85 -17.70
C ASP A 88 0.60 2.02 -16.88
N ALA A 89 1.85 1.97 -17.37
CA ALA A 89 2.95 1.19 -16.79
C ALA A 89 3.51 1.80 -15.49
N LEU A 90 2.64 2.40 -14.69
CA LEU A 90 2.97 3.10 -13.43
C LEU A 90 1.76 3.19 -12.51
N GLN A 91 2.01 3.40 -11.22
CA GLN A 91 0.98 3.79 -10.26
C GLN A 91 1.41 5.07 -9.54
N CYS A 92 2.11 4.96 -8.40
CA CYS A 92 2.59 6.14 -7.69
C CYS A 92 3.65 6.93 -8.45
N GLY A 93 4.41 6.29 -9.35
CA GLY A 93 5.39 6.92 -10.22
C GLY A 93 6.81 7.04 -9.63
N TYR A 94 7.01 6.72 -8.34
CA TYR A 94 8.29 6.95 -7.68
C TYR A 94 9.44 6.09 -8.25
N CYS A 95 9.18 4.85 -8.64
CA CYS A 95 10.16 3.97 -9.31
C CYS A 95 10.23 4.16 -10.83
N THR A 96 9.22 4.82 -11.43
CA THR A 96 9.02 4.84 -12.88
C THR A 96 10.19 5.42 -13.65
N PRO A 97 10.82 6.55 -13.25
CA PRO A 97 11.98 7.08 -13.96
C PRO A 97 13.13 6.07 -14.08
N GLY A 98 13.44 5.33 -13.01
CA GLY A 98 14.48 4.28 -13.03
C GLY A 98 14.14 3.15 -14.01
N PHE A 99 12.89 2.67 -14.01
CA PHE A 99 12.42 1.68 -14.98
C PHE A 99 12.51 2.18 -16.43
N VAL A 100 12.14 3.43 -16.69
CA VAL A 100 12.22 4.03 -18.03
C VAL A 100 13.65 4.08 -18.54
N VAL A 101 14.61 4.45 -17.68
CA VAL A 101 16.03 4.52 -18.03
C VAL A 101 16.58 3.13 -18.38
N GLU A 102 16.29 2.09 -17.58
CA GLU A 102 16.70 0.71 -17.86
C GLU A 102 16.02 0.16 -19.11
N ALA A 103 14.70 0.36 -19.21
CA ALA A 103 13.90 -0.12 -20.34
C ALA A 103 14.33 0.53 -21.67
N ALA A 104 14.76 1.80 -21.66
CA ALA A 104 15.30 2.46 -22.85
C ALA A 104 16.62 1.81 -23.29
N ALA A 105 17.55 1.49 -22.38
CA ALA A 105 18.76 0.78 -22.70
C ALA A 105 18.48 -0.64 -23.24
N PHE A 106 17.52 -1.35 -22.64
CA PHE A 106 17.06 -2.64 -23.19
C PHE A 106 16.48 -2.50 -24.59
N PHE A 107 15.60 -1.51 -24.82
CA PHE A 107 15.00 -1.22 -26.11
C PHE A 107 16.08 -1.01 -27.21
N GLU A 108 17.10 -0.20 -26.96
CA GLU A 108 18.17 0.06 -27.92
C GLU A 108 18.95 -1.23 -28.27
N ARG A 109 19.33 -2.01 -27.25
CA ARG A 109 20.01 -3.31 -27.47
C ARG A 109 19.12 -4.30 -28.21
N TRP A 110 17.83 -4.40 -27.81
CA TRP A 110 16.88 -5.32 -28.46
C TRP A 110 16.65 -4.97 -29.93
N ARG A 111 16.41 -3.68 -30.21
CA ARG A 111 16.18 -3.17 -31.57
C ARG A 111 17.38 -3.36 -32.46
N ALA A 112 18.58 -3.16 -31.96
CA ALA A 112 19.83 -3.41 -32.72
C ALA A 112 20.00 -4.89 -33.06
N ALA A 113 19.63 -5.81 -32.20
CA ALA A 113 19.81 -7.25 -32.40
C ALA A 113 18.64 -7.92 -33.14
N HIS A 114 17.39 -7.49 -32.91
CA HIS A 114 16.16 -8.20 -33.31
C HIS A 114 15.19 -7.35 -34.15
N GLY A 115 15.52 -6.08 -34.46
CA GLY A 115 14.62 -5.16 -35.14
C GLY A 115 13.32 -4.91 -34.35
N ARG A 116 12.16 -4.96 -35.02
CA ARG A 116 10.83 -4.74 -34.41
C ARG A 116 10.18 -6.04 -33.89
N THR A 117 10.96 -7.07 -33.62
CA THR A 117 10.42 -8.28 -32.98
C THR A 117 10.01 -7.98 -31.56
N ARG A 118 8.80 -8.43 -31.18
CA ARG A 118 8.28 -8.25 -29.79
C ARG A 118 9.04 -9.19 -28.85
N PRO A 119 9.71 -8.69 -27.79
CA PRO A 119 10.31 -9.56 -26.78
C PRO A 119 9.24 -10.27 -25.96
N GLY A 120 9.56 -11.45 -25.46
CA GLY A 120 8.73 -12.20 -24.54
C GLY A 120 8.83 -11.67 -23.10
N ARG A 121 7.97 -12.21 -22.23
CA ARG A 121 7.91 -11.84 -20.83
C ARG A 121 9.23 -12.12 -20.09
N GLU A 122 9.86 -13.25 -20.36
CA GLU A 122 11.11 -13.67 -19.70
C GLU A 122 12.24 -12.70 -20.03
N GLU A 123 12.46 -12.37 -21.32
CA GLU A 123 13.52 -11.46 -21.74
C GLU A 123 13.37 -10.06 -21.12
N ILE A 124 12.12 -9.57 -21.00
CA ILE A 124 11.85 -8.27 -20.35
C ILE A 124 12.09 -8.37 -18.85
N SER A 125 11.61 -9.44 -18.22
CA SER A 125 11.75 -9.64 -16.77
C SER A 125 13.21 -9.78 -16.34
N ASP A 126 14.01 -10.49 -17.13
CA ASP A 126 15.44 -10.65 -16.88
C ASP A 126 16.19 -9.31 -17.04
N ALA A 127 15.86 -8.54 -18.07
CA ALA A 127 16.47 -7.23 -18.31
C ALA A 127 16.15 -6.21 -17.20
N LEU A 128 14.95 -6.29 -16.62
CA LEU A 128 14.48 -5.35 -15.59
C LEU A 128 14.55 -5.92 -14.15
N ALA A 129 15.19 -7.07 -13.95
CA ALA A 129 15.23 -7.78 -12.66
C ALA A 129 15.84 -6.94 -11.51
N GLY A 130 16.73 -5.98 -11.83
CA GLY A 130 17.33 -5.06 -10.87
C GLY A 130 16.41 -3.91 -10.38
N HIS A 131 15.11 -3.94 -10.71
CA HIS A 131 14.19 -2.86 -10.41
C HIS A 131 12.99 -3.36 -9.61
N LEU A 132 12.64 -2.61 -8.55
CA LEU A 132 11.50 -2.91 -7.68
C LEU A 132 10.38 -1.88 -7.83
N CYS A 133 9.14 -2.38 -7.86
CA CYS A 133 7.91 -1.58 -7.81
C CYS A 133 6.99 -2.09 -6.71
N ARG A 134 6.92 -1.39 -5.57
CA ARG A 134 6.05 -1.81 -4.46
C ARG A 134 4.56 -1.73 -4.80
N CYS A 135 4.17 -0.86 -5.71
CA CYS A 135 2.80 -0.78 -6.22
C CYS A 135 2.42 -1.98 -7.10
N GLY A 136 3.41 -2.71 -7.65
CA GLY A 136 3.21 -3.90 -8.48
C GLY A 136 2.70 -3.60 -9.89
N ALA A 137 3.17 -2.52 -10.53
CA ALA A 137 2.79 -2.16 -11.91
C ALA A 137 3.49 -3.02 -12.98
N TYR A 138 3.95 -4.20 -12.63
CA TYR A 138 4.79 -5.04 -13.49
C TYR A 138 4.11 -5.50 -14.78
N GLU A 139 2.79 -5.81 -14.75
CA GLU A 139 2.05 -6.20 -15.96
C GLU A 139 2.06 -5.07 -17.00
N GLY A 140 1.76 -3.85 -16.57
CA GLY A 140 1.82 -2.67 -17.42
C GLY A 140 3.23 -2.39 -17.95
N ILE A 141 4.27 -2.57 -17.10
CA ILE A 141 5.68 -2.37 -17.48
C ILE A 141 6.10 -3.38 -18.56
N ILE A 142 5.78 -4.67 -18.39
CA ILE A 142 6.08 -5.70 -19.39
C ILE A 142 5.35 -5.40 -20.69
N GLY A 143 4.07 -5.05 -20.65
CA GLY A 143 3.28 -4.67 -21.81
C GLY A 143 3.87 -3.47 -22.57
N ALA A 144 4.24 -2.41 -21.83
CA ALA A 144 4.82 -1.19 -22.40
C ALA A 144 6.15 -1.45 -23.10
N VAL A 145 7.08 -2.20 -22.47
CA VAL A 145 8.38 -2.54 -23.07
C VAL A 145 8.19 -3.40 -24.33
N ALA A 146 7.32 -4.42 -24.25
CA ALA A 146 7.01 -5.26 -25.39
C ALA A 146 6.44 -4.48 -26.58
N ALA A 147 5.49 -3.56 -26.31
CA ALA A 147 4.87 -2.71 -27.33
C ALA A 147 5.86 -1.69 -27.94
N ALA A 148 6.70 -1.07 -27.11
CA ALA A 148 7.76 -0.17 -27.58
C ALA A 148 8.73 -0.90 -28.52
N CYS A 149 9.24 -2.07 -28.12
CA CYS A 149 10.16 -2.88 -28.94
C CYS A 149 9.50 -3.32 -30.24
N ALA A 150 8.23 -3.63 -30.29
CA ALA A 150 7.48 -3.97 -31.49
C ALA A 150 7.26 -2.80 -32.46
N GLY A 151 7.44 -1.55 -32.00
CA GLY A 151 7.27 -0.35 -32.82
C GLY A 151 5.92 0.33 -32.71
N ASP A 152 5.07 -0.12 -31.79
CA ASP A 152 3.72 0.44 -31.63
C ASP A 152 3.75 1.91 -31.16
N TYR A 153 4.89 2.36 -30.63
CA TYR A 153 5.12 3.71 -30.10
C TYR A 153 6.27 4.47 -30.79
N ASP A 154 6.68 4.09 -32.00
CA ASP A 154 7.75 4.77 -32.75
C ASP A 154 7.36 6.20 -33.15
N SER A 155 6.07 6.45 -33.45
CA SER A 155 5.51 7.79 -33.64
C SER A 155 4.64 8.17 -32.45
N ALA A 156 4.49 9.48 -32.20
CA ALA A 156 3.49 9.94 -31.25
C ALA A 156 2.10 9.45 -31.71
N PRO A 157 1.26 8.88 -30.82
CA PRO A 157 -0.08 8.44 -31.21
C PRO A 157 -0.84 9.64 -31.78
N ALA A 158 -1.26 9.56 -33.04
CA ALA A 158 -2.19 10.50 -33.65
C ALA A 158 -3.49 10.39 -32.85
N GLY A 159 -3.86 11.42 -32.11
CA GLY A 159 -4.98 11.56 -31.17
C GLY A 159 -5.84 10.31 -30.97
N ALA A 160 -6.12 9.93 -29.76
CA ALA A 160 -6.75 8.69 -29.31
C ALA A 160 -7.75 8.08 -30.31
N GLY A 161 -7.25 7.17 -31.16
CA GLY A 161 -8.09 6.34 -32.04
C GLY A 161 -8.72 5.19 -31.24
N ALA A 162 -9.92 4.75 -31.64
CA ALA A 162 -10.61 3.62 -31.02
C ALA A 162 -9.72 2.37 -31.00
N GLY A 163 -9.63 1.70 -29.84
CA GLY A 163 -8.96 0.42 -29.72
C GLY A 163 -9.58 -0.63 -30.65
N ALA A 164 -8.81 -1.63 -31.05
CA ALA A 164 -9.18 -2.65 -32.02
C ALA A 164 -10.45 -3.45 -31.65
N ASP A 165 -10.95 -3.35 -30.40
CA ASP A 165 -12.13 -4.07 -29.88
C ASP A 165 -13.37 -3.18 -29.66
N GLY A 166 -13.45 -1.99 -30.26
CA GLY A 166 -14.63 -1.12 -30.15
C GLY A 166 -14.84 -0.50 -28.76
N GLN A 167 -13.93 -0.65 -27.83
CA GLN A 167 -13.93 0.07 -26.57
C GLN A 167 -13.39 1.49 -26.74
N ALA A 168 -13.99 2.45 -26.00
CA ALA A 168 -13.50 3.82 -25.99
C ALA A 168 -12.00 3.82 -25.60
N PRO A 169 -11.15 4.66 -26.25
CA PRO A 169 -9.74 4.68 -25.95
C PRO A 169 -9.52 4.92 -24.47
N ALA A 170 -8.76 4.04 -23.85
CA ALA A 170 -8.44 4.16 -22.43
C ALA A 170 -7.61 5.45 -22.25
N VAL A 171 -8.20 6.42 -21.59
CA VAL A 171 -7.52 7.69 -21.32
C VAL A 171 -6.37 7.43 -20.37
N PRO A 172 -5.13 7.86 -20.73
CA PRO A 172 -3.98 7.71 -19.87
C PRO A 172 -4.18 8.42 -18.53
N ARG A 173 -3.47 8.00 -17.51
CA ARG A 173 -3.36 8.68 -16.22
C ARG A 173 -2.93 10.14 -16.44
N VAL A 174 -3.64 11.09 -15.83
CA VAL A 174 -3.41 12.53 -16.03
C VAL A 174 -1.97 12.94 -15.72
N GLU A 175 -1.43 12.38 -14.65
CA GLU A 175 -0.08 12.67 -14.15
C GLU A 175 1.02 11.74 -14.72
N ALA A 176 0.71 10.91 -15.74
CA ALA A 176 1.69 10.00 -16.30
C ALA A 176 2.91 10.70 -16.91
N PRO A 177 2.78 11.77 -17.72
CA PRO A 177 3.94 12.41 -18.31
C PRO A 177 4.97 12.88 -17.29
N GLU A 178 4.55 13.61 -16.26
CA GLU A 178 5.44 14.16 -15.23
C GLU A 178 6.07 13.08 -14.32
N LYS A 179 5.38 11.95 -14.13
CA LYS A 179 5.92 10.80 -13.39
C LYS A 179 6.94 10.01 -14.20
N ILE A 180 6.80 9.98 -15.52
CA ILE A 180 7.66 9.24 -16.45
C ILE A 180 8.95 10.01 -16.73
N ASP A 181 8.83 11.31 -17.03
CA ASP A 181 9.96 12.16 -17.34
C ASP A 181 10.71 12.68 -16.08
N GLY A 182 10.23 12.35 -14.88
CA GLY A 182 10.87 12.73 -13.62
C GLY A 182 10.58 14.16 -13.16
N SER A 183 9.71 14.91 -13.85
CA SER A 183 9.33 16.27 -13.46
C SER A 183 8.32 16.33 -12.31
N ALA A 184 7.63 15.21 -12.00
CA ALA A 184 6.78 15.10 -10.81
C ALA A 184 7.58 15.33 -9.52
N ARG A 185 7.11 16.27 -8.69
CA ARG A 185 7.77 16.62 -7.41
C ARG A 185 7.10 15.90 -6.24
N TYR A 186 7.85 15.07 -5.57
CA TYR A 186 7.48 14.42 -4.31
C TYR A 186 8.02 15.20 -3.12
N THR A 187 7.61 14.88 -1.91
CA THR A 187 8.06 15.58 -0.70
C THR A 187 9.59 15.65 -0.61
N THR A 188 10.29 14.60 -1.02
CA THR A 188 11.75 14.54 -1.02
C THR A 188 12.43 15.45 -2.05
N ASP A 189 11.68 16.03 -2.99
CA ASP A 189 12.23 16.78 -4.12
C ASP A 189 12.19 18.31 -3.93
N HIS A 190 11.38 18.80 -2.97
CA HIS A 190 11.23 20.24 -2.71
C HIS A 190 12.48 20.81 -2.02
N ARG A 191 12.96 21.97 -2.49
CA ARG A 191 14.18 22.62 -1.99
C ARG A 191 13.98 24.15 -1.91
N PRO A 192 13.23 24.64 -0.90
CA PRO A 192 13.15 26.07 -0.65
C PRO A 192 14.51 26.65 -0.25
N GLU A 193 14.68 27.94 -0.42
CA GLU A 193 15.88 28.67 0.04
C GLU A 193 16.05 28.54 1.56
N GLY A 194 17.28 28.37 2.01
CA GLY A 194 17.60 28.18 3.43
C GLY A 194 17.21 26.82 4.00
N LEU A 195 16.89 25.82 3.16
CA LEU A 195 16.49 24.48 3.59
C LEU A 195 17.54 23.82 4.45
N LEU A 196 17.15 23.39 5.66
CA LEU A 196 17.95 22.52 6.54
C LEU A 196 17.50 21.07 6.40
N GLN A 197 18.46 20.13 6.59
CA GLN A 197 18.22 18.70 6.65
C GLN A 197 18.08 18.28 8.10
N GLY A 198 16.91 17.76 8.46
CA GLY A 198 16.63 17.21 9.77
C GLY A 198 16.97 15.72 9.85
N LEU A 199 17.42 15.27 11.01
CA LEU A 199 17.74 13.89 11.30
C LEU A 199 17.18 13.50 12.68
N ILE A 200 16.58 12.31 12.78
CA ILE A 200 16.01 11.77 14.01
C ILE A 200 17.06 10.92 14.73
N ILE A 201 17.27 11.18 16.00
CA ILE A 201 18.10 10.37 16.90
C ILE A 201 17.21 9.31 17.53
N ARG A 202 17.63 8.05 17.45
CA ARG A 202 16.82 6.90 17.83
C ARG A 202 17.42 6.11 18.99
N SER A 203 16.55 5.50 19.79
CA SER A 203 16.96 4.62 20.89
C SER A 203 17.60 3.32 20.40
N PRO A 204 18.75 2.92 20.93
CA PRO A 204 19.31 1.60 20.71
C PRO A 204 18.70 0.51 21.63
N HIS A 205 17.83 0.91 22.57
CA HIS A 205 17.25 0.03 23.59
C HIS A 205 15.79 -0.27 23.35
N ALA A 206 15.40 -1.51 23.59
CA ALA A 206 14.01 -1.93 23.48
C ALA A 206 13.13 -1.38 24.62
N HIS A 207 13.71 -1.17 25.81
CA HIS A 207 13.01 -0.59 26.96
C HIS A 207 14.01 0.15 27.84
N ALA A 208 13.81 1.46 27.99
CA ALA A 208 14.62 2.29 28.85
C ALA A 208 13.85 3.57 29.25
N HIS A 209 14.23 4.17 30.36
CA HIS A 209 13.86 5.55 30.68
C HIS A 209 15.02 6.47 30.31
N VAL A 210 14.75 7.56 29.60
CA VAL A 210 15.76 8.57 29.26
C VAL A 210 15.90 9.53 30.44
N ARG A 211 17.07 9.55 31.07
CA ARG A 211 17.38 10.41 32.23
C ARG A 211 17.76 11.82 31.79
N SER A 212 18.59 11.90 30.74
CA SER A 212 19.01 13.18 30.18
C SER A 212 19.31 13.11 28.71
N LEU A 213 19.21 14.27 28.06
CA LEU A 213 19.66 14.55 26.68
C LEU A 213 20.71 15.66 26.77
N GLU A 214 21.98 15.36 26.52
CA GLU A 214 23.11 16.31 26.53
C GLU A 214 23.46 16.67 25.08
N ALA A 215 23.11 17.85 24.66
CA ALA A 215 23.31 18.35 23.30
C ALA A 215 24.61 19.14 23.10
N GLY A 216 25.25 19.62 24.19
CA GLY A 216 26.34 20.58 24.09
C GLY A 216 25.92 21.88 23.41
N ASP A 217 26.55 22.18 22.29
CA ASP A 217 26.26 23.35 21.43
C ASP A 217 25.23 23.03 20.31
N VAL A 218 24.71 21.80 20.23
CA VAL A 218 23.78 21.38 19.19
C VAL A 218 22.36 21.79 19.55
N ALA A 219 21.69 22.55 18.69
CA ALA A 219 20.26 22.81 18.81
C ALA A 219 19.47 21.53 18.47
N LEU A 220 18.70 21.03 19.43
CA LEU A 220 17.88 19.83 19.27
C LEU A 220 16.45 20.03 19.78
N VAL A 221 15.55 19.17 19.28
CA VAL A 221 14.19 19.02 19.82
C VAL A 221 14.03 17.62 20.41
N SER A 222 13.31 17.52 21.54
CA SER A 222 12.99 16.24 22.16
C SER A 222 11.75 15.64 21.49
N LEU A 223 11.84 14.36 21.11
CA LEU A 223 10.73 13.57 20.57
C LEU A 223 10.21 12.51 21.58
N LEU A 224 10.69 12.57 22.81
CA LEU A 224 10.30 11.63 23.85
C LEU A 224 8.80 11.71 24.18
N PRO A 225 8.16 10.57 24.47
CA PRO A 225 6.82 10.58 25.04
C PRO A 225 6.83 11.26 26.43
N PRO A 226 5.65 11.73 26.92
CA PRO A 226 5.57 12.49 28.19
C PRO A 226 6.11 11.75 29.42
N ASP A 227 6.18 10.41 29.38
CA ASP A 227 6.73 9.59 30.46
C ASP A 227 8.24 9.32 30.34
N GLY A 228 8.89 9.85 29.31
CA GLY A 228 10.34 9.68 29.08
C GLY A 228 10.75 8.24 28.78
N VAL A 229 9.80 7.33 28.53
CA VAL A 229 10.07 5.91 28.35
C VAL A 229 10.13 5.54 26.87
N VAL A 230 11.27 5.00 26.43
CA VAL A 230 11.40 4.33 25.14
C VAL A 230 10.95 2.87 25.26
N ARG A 231 10.21 2.39 24.27
CA ARG A 231 9.52 1.10 24.29
C ARG A 231 9.88 0.16 23.15
N TYR A 232 10.79 0.58 22.26
CA TYR A 232 11.31 -0.28 21.19
C TYR A 232 12.63 0.27 20.65
N VAL A 233 13.45 -0.63 20.08
CA VAL A 233 14.68 -0.26 19.36
C VAL A 233 14.30 0.53 18.11
N GLY A 234 14.93 1.70 17.95
CA GLY A 234 14.64 2.63 16.84
C GLY A 234 13.56 3.68 17.16
N GLN A 235 13.01 3.71 18.40
CA GLN A 235 12.06 4.76 18.79
C GLN A 235 12.74 6.14 18.74
N PRO A 236 12.06 7.15 18.14
CA PRO A 236 12.55 8.54 18.15
C PRO A 236 12.74 9.07 19.56
N VAL A 237 13.91 9.71 19.80
CA VAL A 237 14.28 10.31 21.09
C VAL A 237 14.49 11.80 20.97
N ALA A 238 15.17 12.24 19.92
CA ALA A 238 15.42 13.64 19.63
C ALA A 238 15.58 13.85 18.13
N ALA A 239 15.62 15.10 17.68
CA ALA A 239 15.98 15.44 16.31
C ALA A 239 16.87 16.69 16.28
N VAL A 240 17.74 16.76 15.25
CA VAL A 240 18.65 17.86 14.96
C VAL A 240 18.50 18.28 13.51
N ALA A 241 18.91 19.52 13.16
CA ALA A 241 18.96 19.97 11.77
C ALA A 241 20.26 20.69 11.46
N ALA A 242 20.72 20.57 10.21
CA ALA A 242 21.92 21.23 9.69
C ALA A 242 21.77 21.54 8.20
N PRO A 243 22.65 22.35 7.57
CA PRO A 243 22.53 22.72 6.16
C PRO A 243 22.51 21.54 5.18
N ASP A 244 23.19 20.45 5.51
CA ASP A 244 23.23 19.22 4.72
C ASP A 244 23.17 17.97 5.60
N ARG A 245 23.05 16.80 4.98
CA ARG A 245 22.93 15.52 5.69
C ARG A 245 24.20 15.12 6.44
N ALA A 246 25.37 15.43 5.91
CA ALA A 246 26.65 15.08 6.56
C ALA A 246 26.81 15.89 7.85
N ALA A 247 26.54 17.19 7.79
CA ALA A 247 26.53 18.06 8.95
C ALA A 247 25.46 17.65 9.99
N ALA A 248 24.27 17.23 9.55
CA ALA A 248 23.22 16.73 10.45
C ALA A 248 23.65 15.44 11.17
N ARG A 249 24.30 14.51 10.46
CA ARG A 249 24.87 13.28 11.06
C ARG A 249 25.97 13.61 12.05
N ALA A 250 26.86 14.54 11.71
CA ALA A 250 27.93 14.99 12.62
C ALA A 250 27.35 15.68 13.88
N ALA A 251 26.27 16.45 13.74
CA ALA A 251 25.55 17.05 14.86
C ALA A 251 24.89 15.98 15.74
N ALA A 252 24.18 15.03 15.14
CA ALA A 252 23.52 13.92 15.86
C ALA A 252 24.53 13.06 16.64
N ALA A 253 25.72 12.81 16.09
CA ALA A 253 26.78 12.04 16.75
C ALA A 253 27.36 12.72 18.01
N ARG A 254 27.16 14.02 18.17
CA ARG A 254 27.57 14.77 19.38
C ARG A 254 26.56 14.72 20.51
N VAL A 255 25.32 14.38 20.21
CA VAL A 255 24.26 14.26 21.20
C VAL A 255 24.44 12.99 22.03
N ARG A 256 24.52 13.14 23.34
CA ARG A 256 24.56 12.03 24.29
C ARG A 256 23.22 11.84 24.96
N VAL A 257 22.79 10.59 25.05
CA VAL A 257 21.55 10.20 25.70
C VAL A 257 21.90 9.27 26.86
N ASP A 258 21.50 9.65 28.07
CA ASP A 258 21.65 8.78 29.26
C ASP A 258 20.39 7.92 29.44
N TYR A 259 20.57 6.60 29.33
CA TYR A 259 19.50 5.62 29.43
C TYR A 259 19.57 4.82 30.71
N GLU A 260 18.46 4.77 31.44
CA GLU A 260 18.20 3.73 32.42
C GLU A 260 17.58 2.54 31.72
N VAL A 261 18.42 1.59 31.33
CA VAL A 261 17.96 0.37 30.62
C VAL A 261 17.14 -0.51 31.53
N ARG A 262 15.99 -0.99 31.05
CA ARG A 262 15.04 -1.81 31.77
C ARG A 262 14.80 -3.15 31.07
N PRO A 263 14.36 -4.20 31.77
CA PRO A 263 13.95 -5.45 31.14
C PRO A 263 12.84 -5.21 30.12
N ALA A 264 12.91 -5.90 28.96
CA ALA A 264 11.96 -5.77 27.87
C ALA A 264 11.11 -7.05 27.66
N ALA A 265 9.83 -6.90 27.38
CA ALA A 265 8.95 -7.99 26.93
C ALA A 265 9.07 -8.13 25.42
N LEU A 266 9.90 -9.06 24.94
CA LEU A 266 10.17 -9.27 23.51
C LEU A 266 9.50 -10.54 22.95
N ASP A 267 9.20 -11.53 23.82
CA ASP A 267 8.46 -12.73 23.44
C ASP A 267 6.96 -12.53 23.65
N ALA A 268 6.20 -12.58 22.55
CA ALA A 268 4.74 -12.41 22.58
C ALA A 268 4.05 -13.54 23.38
N ARG A 269 4.62 -14.75 23.47
CA ARG A 269 4.04 -15.85 24.24
C ARG A 269 4.16 -15.58 25.74
N GLN A 270 5.32 -15.14 26.21
CA GLN A 270 5.53 -14.74 27.59
C GLN A 270 4.70 -13.47 27.95
N ALA A 271 4.70 -12.46 27.09
CA ALA A 271 3.91 -11.25 27.28
C ALA A 271 2.40 -11.56 27.42
N ARG A 272 1.90 -12.55 26.68
CA ARG A 272 0.50 -13.02 26.74
C ARG A 272 0.14 -13.68 28.06
N THR A 273 1.04 -14.45 28.67
CA THR A 273 0.79 -15.14 29.96
C THR A 273 0.86 -14.19 31.15
N GLY A 274 1.32 -12.97 30.96
CA GLY A 274 1.53 -11.96 31.99
C GLY A 274 2.91 -12.08 32.65
N GLU A 275 3.79 -12.87 32.07
CA GLU A 275 5.19 -12.97 32.48
C GLU A 275 6.00 -11.82 31.86
N GLY A 276 6.94 -11.28 32.64
CA GLY A 276 7.81 -10.18 32.22
C GLY A 276 7.25 -8.78 32.44
N PRO A 277 8.01 -7.75 32.01
CA PRO A 277 7.69 -6.35 32.24
C PRO A 277 6.49 -5.86 31.45
N LEU A 278 5.76 -4.89 32.01
CA LEU A 278 4.65 -4.24 31.31
C LEU A 278 5.17 -3.25 30.26
N VAL A 279 4.57 -3.26 29.07
CA VAL A 279 4.81 -2.24 28.03
C VAL A 279 4.14 -0.91 28.40
N TYR A 280 2.96 -1.01 29.03
CA TYR A 280 2.18 0.13 29.52
C TYR A 280 1.81 -0.09 30.98
N GLU A 281 2.41 0.70 31.86
CA GLU A 281 2.26 0.53 33.31
C GLU A 281 0.90 0.98 33.82
N ASP A 282 0.32 2.05 33.24
CA ASP A 282 -0.93 2.64 33.70
C ASP A 282 -2.00 2.83 32.59
N LYS A 283 -3.19 3.29 33.00
CA LYS A 283 -4.31 3.51 32.08
C LYS A 283 -4.07 4.68 31.10
N ALA A 284 -3.29 5.68 31.50
CA ALA A 284 -3.01 6.84 30.65
C ALA A 284 -2.06 6.46 29.52
N ALA A 285 -1.03 5.66 29.83
CA ALA A 285 -0.12 5.10 28.84
C ALA A 285 -0.85 4.17 27.85
N ARG A 286 -1.75 3.28 28.35
CA ARG A 286 -2.58 2.40 27.50
C ARG A 286 -3.49 3.14 26.53
N LYS A 287 -4.01 4.31 26.91
CA LYS A 287 -4.83 5.14 26.02
C LYS A 287 -4.03 5.75 24.86
N ARG A 288 -2.71 5.87 25.00
CA ARG A 288 -1.80 6.39 23.98
C ARG A 288 -1.22 5.31 23.06
N ALA A 289 -1.60 4.03 23.28
CA ALA A 289 -1.15 2.94 22.42
C ALA A 289 -1.54 3.21 20.95
N PRO A 290 -0.59 3.12 20.00
CA PRO A 290 -0.87 3.31 18.57
C PRO A 290 -1.89 2.29 18.05
N GLY A 291 -2.56 2.61 16.94
CA GLY A 291 -3.50 1.71 16.27
C GLY A 291 -2.84 0.89 15.16
N ALA A 292 -2.95 -0.43 15.22
CA ALA A 292 -2.46 -1.35 14.19
C ALA A 292 -3.49 -1.65 13.08
N GLY A 293 -4.71 -1.13 13.19
CA GLY A 293 -5.81 -1.32 12.23
C GLY A 293 -6.41 0.02 11.83
N GLU A 294 -7.25 0.02 10.79
CA GLU A 294 -7.95 1.23 10.34
C GLU A 294 -8.87 1.83 11.41
N THR A 295 -9.42 0.96 12.26
CA THR A 295 -10.39 1.33 13.28
C THR A 295 -10.06 0.59 14.58
N PRO A 296 -8.93 0.87 15.20
CA PRO A 296 -8.31 0.03 16.22
C PRO A 296 -9.15 -0.10 17.52
N GLN A 297 -10.12 0.76 17.75
CA GLN A 297 -10.87 0.78 19.01
C GLN A 297 -12.38 0.59 18.86
N LEU A 298 -12.87 0.18 17.67
CA LEU A 298 -14.30 0.01 17.40
C LEU A 298 -14.97 -1.07 18.25
N VAL A 299 -14.22 -2.11 18.61
CA VAL A 299 -14.74 -3.19 19.46
C VAL A 299 -14.12 -3.07 20.84
N PRO A 300 -14.94 -2.90 21.90
CA PRO A 300 -14.45 -2.79 23.27
C PRO A 300 -13.59 -4.00 23.65
N ALA A 301 -12.48 -3.77 24.33
CA ALA A 301 -11.59 -4.80 24.82
C ALA A 301 -10.99 -4.39 26.18
N ARG A 302 -10.64 -5.37 26.98
CA ARG A 302 -10.05 -5.17 28.32
C ARG A 302 -8.56 -5.49 28.32
N TRP A 303 -7.81 -4.77 29.14
CA TRP A 303 -6.40 -5.02 29.38
C TRP A 303 -6.18 -5.95 30.56
N ARG A 304 -5.25 -6.90 30.40
CA ARG A 304 -4.69 -7.76 31.45
C ARG A 304 -3.18 -7.86 31.24
N GLY A 305 -2.39 -7.09 31.98
CA GLY A 305 -0.98 -6.98 31.71
C GLY A 305 -0.70 -6.47 30.28
N ASN A 306 0.06 -7.22 29.51
CA ASN A 306 0.38 -6.93 28.11
C ASN A 306 -0.64 -7.51 27.10
N LEU A 307 -1.71 -8.12 27.57
CA LEU A 307 -2.78 -8.64 26.73
C LEU A 307 -4.00 -7.71 26.73
N ARG A 308 -4.45 -7.29 25.56
CA ARG A 308 -5.71 -6.58 25.35
C ARG A 308 -6.69 -7.50 24.60
N GLY A 309 -7.88 -7.72 25.14
CA GLY A 309 -8.88 -8.59 24.50
C GLY A 309 -9.71 -9.40 25.51
N PRO A 310 -10.62 -10.27 24.99
CA PRO A 310 -10.94 -10.35 23.58
C PRO A 310 -11.76 -9.16 23.09
N SER A 311 -11.45 -8.68 21.88
CA SER A 311 -12.41 -7.98 21.03
C SER A 311 -13.24 -9.06 20.34
N ALA A 312 -14.58 -9.00 20.38
CA ALA A 312 -15.41 -10.10 19.91
C ALA A 312 -16.55 -9.63 18.99
N MET A 313 -16.62 -10.19 17.78
CA MET A 313 -17.76 -10.05 16.86
C MET A 313 -18.52 -11.38 16.67
N SER A 314 -18.68 -12.12 17.73
CA SER A 314 -19.31 -13.44 17.76
C SER A 314 -20.83 -13.39 17.50
N ARG A 315 -21.38 -14.53 17.07
CA ARG A 315 -22.83 -14.77 16.96
C ARG A 315 -23.16 -16.13 17.55
N ARG A 316 -23.97 -16.20 18.60
CA ARG A 316 -24.30 -17.43 19.33
C ARG A 316 -23.05 -18.25 19.73
N PRO A 317 -22.05 -17.65 20.42
CA PRO A 317 -20.75 -18.27 20.63
C PRO A 317 -20.83 -19.57 21.42
N ALA A 318 -21.72 -19.67 22.41
CA ALA A 318 -21.93 -20.91 23.19
C ALA A 318 -22.45 -22.05 22.30
N THR A 319 -23.35 -21.76 21.38
CA THR A 319 -23.85 -22.74 20.39
C THR A 319 -22.76 -23.19 19.46
N ALA A 320 -21.88 -22.28 19.00
CA ALA A 320 -20.74 -22.65 18.16
C ALA A 320 -19.80 -23.62 18.87
N VAL A 321 -19.41 -23.29 20.12
CA VAL A 321 -18.54 -24.16 20.92
C VAL A 321 -19.17 -25.51 21.16
N ARG A 322 -20.44 -25.57 21.56
CA ARG A 322 -21.15 -26.83 21.79
C ARG A 322 -21.14 -27.72 20.53
N ARG A 323 -21.53 -27.16 19.36
CA ARG A 323 -21.55 -27.93 18.09
C ARG A 323 -20.16 -28.44 17.70
N ILE A 324 -19.11 -27.68 17.92
CA ILE A 324 -17.73 -28.12 17.65
C ILE A 324 -17.36 -29.28 18.58
N LEU A 325 -17.68 -29.22 19.87
CA LEU A 325 -17.38 -30.27 20.83
C LEU A 325 -18.18 -31.57 20.54
N GLU A 326 -19.46 -31.43 20.20
CA GLU A 326 -20.32 -32.57 19.82
C GLU A 326 -19.82 -33.23 18.53
N ALA A 327 -19.43 -32.44 17.51
CA ALA A 327 -18.92 -32.99 16.26
C ALA A 327 -17.57 -33.68 16.42
N ARG A 328 -16.67 -33.16 17.24
CA ARG A 328 -15.37 -33.81 17.54
C ARG A 328 -15.53 -35.25 18.04
N SER A 329 -16.57 -35.54 18.82
CA SER A 329 -16.80 -36.86 19.38
C SER A 329 -17.63 -37.80 18.51
N ARG A 330 -18.50 -37.23 17.61
CA ARG A 330 -19.44 -38.02 16.80
C ARG A 330 -19.03 -38.15 15.35
N ASP A 331 -18.56 -37.09 14.74
CA ASP A 331 -18.27 -36.96 13.32
C ASP A 331 -16.97 -36.18 13.06
N PRO A 332 -15.79 -36.67 13.51
CA PRO A 332 -14.52 -35.95 13.44
C PRO A 332 -14.08 -35.62 12.02
N GLU A 333 -14.51 -36.36 10.99
CA GLU A 333 -14.24 -36.13 9.59
C GLU A 333 -14.92 -34.82 9.08
N ARG A 334 -15.98 -34.34 9.77
CA ARG A 334 -16.68 -33.10 9.46
C ARG A 334 -16.15 -31.90 10.28
N VAL A 335 -15.06 -32.08 10.98
CA VAL A 335 -14.41 -31.02 11.76
C VAL A 335 -13.05 -30.72 11.16
N VAL A 336 -12.84 -29.48 10.74
CA VAL A 336 -11.51 -28.96 10.36
C VAL A 336 -11.00 -28.10 11.49
N GLU A 337 -9.80 -28.38 11.95
CA GLU A 337 -9.12 -27.62 13.00
C GLU A 337 -7.67 -27.37 12.63
N GLY A 338 -7.15 -26.22 13.04
CA GLY A 338 -5.76 -25.88 12.81
C GLY A 338 -5.30 -24.67 13.60
N VAL A 339 -3.98 -24.56 13.67
CA VAL A 339 -3.28 -23.38 14.17
C VAL A 339 -2.48 -22.83 13.01
N PHE A 340 -2.87 -21.65 12.54
CA PHE A 340 -2.24 -20.96 11.44
C PHE A 340 -1.39 -19.81 11.97
N THR A 341 -0.23 -19.59 11.39
CA THR A 341 0.63 -18.45 11.75
C THR A 341 0.93 -17.60 10.53
N THR A 342 1.12 -16.29 10.77
CA THR A 342 1.55 -15.35 9.75
C THR A 342 2.70 -14.51 10.29
N ALA A 343 3.72 -14.28 9.48
CA ALA A 343 4.76 -13.32 9.79
C ALA A 343 4.25 -11.88 9.73
N ALA A 344 5.01 -10.95 10.29
CA ALA A 344 4.78 -9.52 10.11
C ALA A 344 5.26 -9.10 8.71
N GLN A 345 4.47 -8.21 8.04
CA GLN A 345 4.74 -7.73 6.69
C GLN A 345 4.93 -6.21 6.69
N THR A 346 6.06 -5.70 6.19
CA THR A 346 6.38 -4.26 6.14
C THR A 346 5.83 -3.62 4.88
N HIS A 347 5.33 -2.40 4.99
CA HIS A 347 4.73 -1.62 3.88
C HIS A 347 5.72 -1.35 2.76
N THR A 348 6.92 -0.91 3.10
CA THR A 348 8.01 -0.67 2.15
C THR A 348 7.63 0.26 1.00
N PRO A 349 7.00 1.44 1.22
CA PRO A 349 6.82 2.41 0.15
C PRO A 349 8.20 2.83 -0.37
N LEU A 350 8.33 3.03 -1.69
CA LEU A 350 9.63 3.43 -2.24
C LEU A 350 9.97 4.88 -1.89
N GLU A 351 8.99 5.80 -1.90
CA GLU A 351 9.13 7.06 -1.20
C GLU A 351 9.08 6.81 0.30
N PRO A 352 10.14 7.09 1.08
CA PRO A 352 10.10 6.96 2.53
C PRO A 352 9.13 7.97 3.16
N HIS A 353 8.84 7.85 4.46
CA HIS A 353 8.20 8.91 5.21
C HIS A 353 9.05 10.17 5.12
N ALA A 354 8.42 11.30 4.79
CA ALA A 354 9.09 12.56 4.60
C ALA A 354 8.17 13.73 4.89
N CYS A 355 8.71 14.78 5.51
CA CYS A 355 8.04 16.05 5.74
C CYS A 355 9.03 17.20 5.56
N LEU A 356 8.61 18.22 4.80
CA LEU A 356 9.22 19.54 4.79
C LEU A 356 8.27 20.48 5.53
N ALA A 357 8.72 21.12 6.58
CA ALA A 357 7.96 22.08 7.38
C ALA A 357 8.57 23.47 7.31
N GLN A 358 7.71 24.49 7.23
CA GLN A 358 8.11 25.90 7.26
C GLN A 358 7.05 26.74 7.96
N TRP A 359 7.49 27.69 8.78
CA TRP A 359 6.64 28.71 9.40
C TRP A 359 6.75 30.02 8.65
N VAL A 360 5.61 30.55 8.14
CA VAL A 360 5.54 31.84 7.44
C VAL A 360 4.38 32.62 8.04
N ASP A 361 4.65 33.79 8.60
CA ASP A 361 3.65 34.71 9.18
C ASP A 361 2.64 34.02 10.11
N GLY A 362 3.14 33.09 10.95
CA GLY A 362 2.34 32.33 11.92
C GLY A 362 1.50 31.20 11.28
N THR A 363 1.67 30.95 9.98
CA THR A 363 1.07 29.81 9.27
C THR A 363 2.09 28.70 9.12
N LEU A 364 1.70 27.47 9.43
CA LEU A 364 2.50 26.27 9.24
C LEU A 364 2.25 25.69 7.84
N HIS A 365 3.28 25.67 7.01
CA HIS A 365 3.26 25.03 5.70
C HIS A 365 3.97 23.69 5.77
N LEU A 366 3.31 22.63 5.27
CA LEU A 366 3.82 21.26 5.23
C LEU A 366 3.76 20.74 3.80
N GLU A 367 4.91 20.35 3.24
CA GLU A 367 4.95 19.39 2.12
C GLU A 367 5.20 18.02 2.76
N VAL A 368 4.24 17.08 2.66
CA VAL A 368 4.28 15.86 3.46
C VAL A 368 3.86 14.64 2.64
N SER A 369 4.62 13.55 2.76
CA SER A 369 4.26 12.27 2.15
C SER A 369 3.18 11.58 3.00
N THR A 370 1.90 11.87 2.72
CA THR A 370 0.76 11.42 3.53
C THR A 370 -0.40 10.87 2.70
N GLN A 371 -1.19 10.02 3.33
CA GLN A 371 -2.48 9.53 2.84
C GLN A 371 -3.66 10.40 3.28
N SER A 372 -3.44 11.47 4.06
CA SER A 372 -4.51 12.33 4.58
C SER A 372 -4.03 13.73 4.92
N VAL A 373 -4.05 14.66 3.97
CA VAL A 373 -3.66 16.07 4.21
C VAL A 373 -4.55 16.75 5.25
N LYS A 374 -5.87 16.46 5.27
CA LYS A 374 -6.79 17.01 6.28
C LYS A 374 -6.44 16.53 7.68
N GLN A 375 -6.27 15.22 7.86
CA GLN A 375 -5.95 14.66 9.17
C GLN A 375 -4.60 15.15 9.69
N VAL A 376 -3.58 15.26 8.82
CA VAL A 376 -2.28 15.81 9.22
C VAL A 376 -2.42 17.27 9.65
N ALA A 377 -3.19 18.09 8.91
CA ALA A 377 -3.41 19.48 9.26
C ALA A 377 -4.15 19.62 10.61
N GLU A 378 -5.21 18.84 10.85
CA GLU A 378 -5.97 18.82 12.11
C GLU A 378 -5.09 18.38 13.30
N LEU A 379 -4.34 17.29 13.16
CA LEU A 379 -3.46 16.78 14.20
C LEU A 379 -2.28 17.72 14.48
N ALA A 380 -1.73 18.37 13.44
CA ALA A 380 -0.69 19.37 13.61
C ALA A 380 -1.23 20.63 14.33
N ALA A 381 -2.43 21.09 13.96
CA ALA A 381 -3.09 22.22 14.62
C ALA A 381 -3.29 21.94 16.12
N GLU A 382 -3.80 20.76 16.48
CA GLU A 382 -3.98 20.33 17.85
C GLU A 382 -2.65 20.24 18.61
N ARG A 383 -1.67 19.55 18.03
CA ARG A 383 -0.38 19.30 18.69
C ARG A 383 0.45 20.56 18.92
N PHE A 384 0.49 21.44 17.91
CA PHE A 384 1.34 22.65 17.95
C PHE A 384 0.62 23.89 18.44
N GLY A 385 -0.67 23.76 18.82
CA GLY A 385 -1.46 24.82 19.43
C GLY A 385 -1.75 26.00 18.49
N VAL A 386 -1.99 25.71 17.21
CA VAL A 386 -2.34 26.71 16.21
C VAL A 386 -3.74 26.46 15.63
N PRO A 387 -4.48 27.49 15.17
CA PRO A 387 -5.75 27.29 14.49
C PRO A 387 -5.59 26.44 13.23
N VAL A 388 -6.57 25.57 12.93
CA VAL A 388 -6.48 24.64 11.78
C VAL A 388 -6.39 25.35 10.42
N ASP A 389 -6.98 26.54 10.31
CA ASP A 389 -6.88 27.40 9.13
C ASP A 389 -5.49 28.05 8.95
N ARG A 390 -4.63 27.93 9.96
CA ARG A 390 -3.21 28.30 9.94
C ARG A 390 -2.27 27.11 9.69
N VAL A 391 -2.80 25.97 9.25
CA VAL A 391 -2.00 24.82 8.84
C VAL A 391 -2.36 24.41 7.42
N VAL A 392 -1.41 24.55 6.51
CA VAL A 392 -1.54 24.16 5.10
C VAL A 392 -0.66 22.95 4.83
N ALA A 393 -1.28 21.78 4.69
CA ALA A 393 -0.59 20.55 4.33
C ALA A 393 -0.82 20.20 2.85
N LYS A 394 0.26 19.86 2.15
CA LYS A 394 0.24 19.50 0.73
C LYS A 394 0.88 18.13 0.51
N ALA A 395 0.28 17.36 -0.40
CA ALA A 395 0.73 16.04 -0.85
C ALA A 395 0.28 15.84 -2.31
N VAL A 396 0.85 16.61 -3.22
CA VAL A 396 0.47 16.62 -4.66
C VAL A 396 0.80 15.28 -5.30
N HIS A 397 1.98 14.75 -5.03
CA HIS A 397 2.41 13.40 -5.41
C HIS A 397 2.86 12.63 -4.16
N VAL A 398 2.40 11.39 -4.04
CA VAL A 398 2.78 10.48 -2.95
C VAL A 398 3.31 9.18 -3.54
N GLY A 399 4.53 8.81 -3.19
CA GLY A 399 5.26 7.65 -3.72
C GLY A 399 4.89 6.31 -3.07
N GLY A 400 3.58 6.11 -2.82
CA GLY A 400 3.02 4.95 -2.13
C GLY A 400 2.90 5.15 -0.63
N GLY A 401 2.05 4.36 0.03
CA GLY A 401 1.86 4.40 1.48
C GLY A 401 1.27 3.11 2.04
N PHE A 402 0.27 2.53 1.37
CA PHE A 402 -0.35 1.23 1.70
C PHE A 402 -0.98 1.15 3.10
N GLY A 403 -1.09 2.28 3.81
CA GLY A 403 -1.67 2.39 5.14
C GLY A 403 -0.72 2.97 6.20
N CYS A 404 0.60 3.00 5.99
CA CYS A 404 1.54 3.50 6.99
C CYS A 404 1.66 5.04 7.03
N LYS A 405 1.27 5.74 5.97
CA LYS A 405 1.35 7.21 5.89
C LYS A 405 0.03 7.88 6.28
N MET A 406 -0.67 7.34 7.27
CA MET A 406 -1.86 7.93 7.88
C MET A 406 -1.53 8.59 9.22
N GLY A 407 -2.17 9.71 9.52
CA GLY A 407 -1.93 10.45 10.75
C GLY A 407 -0.65 11.27 10.73
N MET A 408 -0.15 11.62 11.91
CA MET A 408 1.06 12.42 12.09
C MET A 408 2.21 11.53 12.56
N THR A 409 3.19 11.34 11.69
CA THR A 409 4.34 10.46 11.86
C THR A 409 5.53 11.19 12.51
N SER A 410 6.58 10.47 12.91
CA SER A 410 7.74 11.04 13.62
C SER A 410 8.51 12.08 12.80
N ASP A 411 8.59 11.91 11.48
CA ASP A 411 9.18 12.86 10.55
C ASP A 411 8.43 14.20 10.52
N VAL A 412 7.09 14.18 10.57
CA VAL A 412 6.26 15.40 10.64
C VAL A 412 6.54 16.16 11.94
N VAL A 413 6.52 15.43 13.07
CA VAL A 413 6.77 16.07 14.38
C VAL A 413 8.16 16.69 14.43
N ALA A 414 9.17 15.93 14.00
CA ALA A 414 10.56 16.40 13.98
C ALA A 414 10.74 17.62 13.06
N ALA A 415 10.19 17.57 11.83
CA ALA A 415 10.31 18.67 10.88
C ALA A 415 9.69 19.98 11.41
N VAL A 416 8.47 19.90 11.99
CA VAL A 416 7.75 21.10 12.49
C VAL A 416 8.46 21.72 13.71
N GLU A 417 8.89 20.90 14.67
CA GLU A 417 9.60 21.41 15.85
C GLU A 417 10.97 21.99 15.49
N LEU A 418 11.72 21.34 14.60
CA LEU A 418 13.00 21.85 14.11
C LEU A 418 12.83 23.13 13.30
N ALA A 419 11.80 23.23 12.44
CA ALA A 419 11.50 24.44 11.69
C ALA A 419 11.15 25.63 12.61
N ARG A 420 10.43 25.36 13.72
CA ARG A 420 10.13 26.37 14.75
C ARG A 420 11.41 26.81 15.48
N LEU A 421 12.27 25.84 15.85
CA LEU A 421 13.51 26.10 16.57
C LEU A 421 14.50 26.94 15.74
N HIS A 422 14.65 26.61 14.45
CA HIS A 422 15.65 27.29 13.59
C HIS A 422 15.10 28.54 12.85
N GLY A 423 13.77 28.74 12.83
CA GLY A 423 13.16 29.81 12.03
C GLY A 423 13.44 29.68 10.52
N ALA A 424 13.63 28.46 10.04
CA ALA A 424 14.00 28.11 8.67
C ALA A 424 13.19 26.89 8.19
N PRO A 425 13.06 26.66 6.88
CA PRO A 425 12.46 25.43 6.38
C PRO A 425 13.33 24.24 6.75
N VAL A 426 12.70 23.17 7.27
CA VAL A 426 13.39 21.93 7.65
C VAL A 426 12.73 20.75 6.96
N ARG A 427 13.53 19.90 6.32
CA ARG A 427 13.09 18.65 5.74
C ARG A 427 13.64 17.45 6.51
N VAL A 428 12.75 16.57 6.95
CA VAL A 428 13.10 15.26 7.54
C VAL A 428 12.67 14.18 6.56
N VAL A 429 13.58 13.29 6.20
CA VAL A 429 13.35 12.12 5.34
C VAL A 429 13.94 10.90 6.03
N LEU A 430 13.13 9.88 6.26
CA LEU A 430 13.63 8.63 6.84
C LEU A 430 14.58 7.91 5.87
N ASP A 431 15.66 7.37 6.38
CA ASP A 431 16.49 6.42 5.63
C ASP A 431 15.77 5.09 5.47
N ARG A 432 16.22 4.20 4.58
CA ARG A 432 15.52 2.93 4.32
C ARG A 432 15.49 2.00 5.53
N ASP A 433 16.52 1.96 6.31
CA ASP A 433 16.56 1.25 7.60
C ASP A 433 15.57 1.82 8.60
N GLU A 434 15.50 3.15 8.74
CA GLU A 434 14.50 3.82 9.58
C GLU A 434 13.08 3.53 9.13
N GLU A 435 12.82 3.57 7.82
CA GLU A 435 11.53 3.23 7.22
C GLU A 435 11.11 1.78 7.55
N LEU A 436 12.03 0.83 7.46
CA LEU A 436 11.76 -0.58 7.78
C LEU A 436 11.64 -0.84 9.28
N VAL A 437 12.20 0.02 10.14
CA VAL A 437 12.09 -0.07 11.59
C VAL A 437 10.83 0.64 12.11
N ASP A 438 10.61 1.92 11.75
CA ASP A 438 9.60 2.81 12.34
C ASP A 438 8.41 3.11 11.42
N GLY A 439 8.50 2.79 10.12
CA GLY A 439 7.43 3.04 9.14
C GLY A 439 6.19 2.14 9.26
N GLY A 440 6.11 1.31 10.29
CA GLY A 440 4.97 0.42 10.55
C GLY A 440 5.02 -0.90 9.78
N TYR A 441 4.12 -1.83 10.16
CA TYR A 441 3.99 -3.15 9.53
C TYR A 441 2.63 -3.78 9.81
N ARG A 442 2.15 -4.70 8.94
CA ARG A 442 1.04 -5.58 9.24
C ARG A 442 1.46 -6.53 10.36
N PRO A 443 0.73 -6.59 11.48
CA PRO A 443 1.04 -7.52 12.58
C PRO A 443 1.06 -8.97 12.13
N GLY A 444 2.03 -9.72 12.62
CA GLY A 444 1.98 -11.16 12.59
C GLY A 444 0.90 -11.70 13.54
N ALA A 445 0.34 -12.85 13.23
CA ALA A 445 -0.73 -13.42 14.04
C ALA A 445 -0.60 -14.94 14.19
N ARG A 446 -1.12 -15.43 15.33
CA ARG A 446 -1.37 -16.84 15.58
C ARG A 446 -2.87 -17.08 15.70
N ILE A 447 -3.42 -17.90 14.81
CA ILE A 447 -4.86 -18.08 14.63
C ILE A 447 -5.20 -19.52 14.94
N ARG A 448 -6.07 -19.74 15.93
CA ARG A 448 -6.69 -21.04 16.20
C ARG A 448 -8.07 -21.05 15.57
N LEU A 449 -8.30 -21.98 14.66
CA LEU A 449 -9.56 -22.12 13.95
C LEU A 449 -10.14 -23.52 14.18
N ALA A 450 -11.45 -23.59 14.35
CA ALA A 450 -12.24 -24.81 14.30
C ALA A 450 -13.52 -24.55 13.49
N MET A 451 -13.86 -25.44 12.58
CA MET A 451 -14.99 -25.35 11.67
C MET A 451 -15.70 -26.71 11.59
N VAL A 452 -17.01 -26.70 11.51
CA VAL A 452 -17.85 -27.90 11.44
C VAL A 452 -18.87 -27.80 10.31
N ALA A 453 -18.95 -28.84 9.48
CA ALA A 453 -20.05 -29.05 8.56
C ALA A 453 -21.09 -30.01 9.19
N ASP A 454 -22.38 -29.79 8.93
CA ASP A 454 -23.45 -30.71 9.34
C ASP A 454 -23.59 -31.91 8.39
N ALA A 455 -24.57 -32.79 8.65
CA ALA A 455 -24.82 -33.97 7.84
C ALA A 455 -25.17 -33.66 6.38
N ALA A 456 -25.75 -32.52 6.12
CA ALA A 456 -26.06 -32.04 4.78
C ALA A 456 -24.84 -31.37 4.08
N GLY A 457 -23.73 -31.17 4.80
CA GLY A 457 -22.53 -30.47 4.30
C GLY A 457 -22.63 -28.95 4.40
N ASP A 458 -23.57 -28.40 5.18
CA ASP A 458 -23.68 -26.97 5.41
C ASP A 458 -22.83 -26.52 6.60
N LEU A 459 -22.34 -25.27 6.57
CA LEU A 459 -21.55 -24.73 7.68
C LEU A 459 -22.41 -24.67 8.94
N SER A 460 -22.09 -25.49 9.92
CA SER A 460 -22.80 -25.62 11.20
C SER A 460 -22.26 -24.74 12.28
N ALA A 461 -20.93 -24.61 12.38
CA ALA A 461 -20.27 -23.77 13.37
C ALA A 461 -18.87 -23.33 12.94
N LEU A 462 -18.42 -22.18 13.44
CA LEU A 462 -17.07 -21.64 13.25
C LEU A 462 -16.57 -21.04 14.58
N ALA A 463 -15.35 -21.37 14.95
CA ALA A 463 -14.60 -20.67 16.00
C ALA A 463 -13.26 -20.20 15.46
N MET A 464 -12.90 -18.96 15.73
CA MET A 464 -11.60 -18.38 15.37
C MET A 464 -11.13 -17.48 16.51
N ASP A 465 -9.97 -17.77 17.05
CA ASP A 465 -9.26 -16.96 18.03
C ASP A 465 -7.95 -16.50 17.40
N ALA A 466 -7.77 -15.20 17.21
CA ALA A 466 -6.57 -14.62 16.64
C ALA A 466 -5.80 -13.82 17.70
N ASP A 467 -4.50 -14.09 17.81
CA ASP A 467 -3.56 -13.36 18.65
C ASP A 467 -2.60 -12.60 17.75
N SER A 468 -2.66 -11.26 17.77
CA SER A 468 -1.80 -10.39 16.96
C SER A 468 -0.66 -9.84 17.81
N ASP A 469 0.59 -9.93 17.28
CA ASP A 469 1.77 -9.25 17.84
C ASP A 469 1.98 -7.95 17.06
N SER A 470 1.45 -6.87 17.60
CA SER A 470 1.49 -5.53 16.99
C SER A 470 2.60 -4.65 17.59
N GLY A 471 3.59 -5.22 18.29
CA GLY A 471 4.56 -4.46 19.04
C GLY A 471 3.88 -3.62 20.13
N ILE A 472 4.18 -2.33 20.19
CA ILE A 472 3.51 -1.42 21.13
C ILE A 472 2.09 -1.01 20.68
N ALA A 473 1.65 -1.37 19.48
CA ALA A 473 0.35 -1.00 18.93
C ALA A 473 -0.78 -1.99 19.32
N VAL A 474 -2.03 -1.62 19.09
CA VAL A 474 -3.23 -2.43 19.36
C VAL A 474 -4.23 -2.34 18.20
N GLY A 475 -5.15 -3.29 18.12
CA GLY A 475 -6.25 -3.29 17.15
C GLY A 475 -5.93 -4.07 15.87
N GLY A 476 -5.06 -5.08 15.94
CA GLY A 476 -4.81 -6.03 14.87
C GLY A 476 -6.02 -6.95 14.62
N THR A 477 -7.14 -6.42 14.12
CA THR A 477 -8.41 -7.12 13.93
C THR A 477 -8.31 -8.16 12.83
N VAL A 478 -8.47 -9.44 13.14
CA VAL A 478 -8.37 -10.59 12.24
C VAL A 478 -9.63 -11.45 12.28
N ALA A 479 -9.92 -12.10 13.42
CA ALA A 479 -11.04 -13.03 13.57
C ALA A 479 -12.42 -12.36 13.34
N ALA A 480 -12.56 -11.11 13.73
CA ALA A 480 -13.79 -10.34 13.57
C ALA A 480 -14.22 -10.23 12.09
N LEU A 481 -13.28 -10.17 11.14
CA LEU A 481 -13.58 -10.08 9.70
C LEU A 481 -14.26 -11.35 9.14
N ALA A 482 -14.02 -12.52 9.75
CA ALA A 482 -14.73 -13.75 9.39
C ALA A 482 -16.25 -13.68 9.66
N ARG A 483 -16.71 -12.64 10.39
CA ARG A 483 -18.16 -12.36 10.59
C ARG A 483 -18.89 -12.14 9.29
N PHE A 484 -18.22 -11.64 8.28
CA PHE A 484 -18.77 -11.23 7.00
C PHE A 484 -18.58 -12.27 5.88
N MET A 485 -18.04 -13.45 6.23
CA MET A 485 -17.84 -14.57 5.31
C MET A 485 -18.78 -15.74 5.63
N TYR A 486 -19.24 -16.45 4.62
CA TYR A 486 -19.94 -17.75 4.74
C TYR A 486 -21.16 -17.77 5.68
N GLY A 487 -22.22 -17.08 5.29
CA GLY A 487 -23.57 -17.22 5.87
C GLY A 487 -23.69 -16.80 7.35
N ASN A 488 -24.68 -17.39 8.04
CA ASN A 488 -25.12 -17.00 9.38
C ASN A 488 -24.96 -18.08 10.46
N ALA A 489 -24.13 -19.09 10.23
CA ALA A 489 -23.88 -20.14 11.23
C ALA A 489 -23.41 -19.54 12.58
N PRO A 490 -23.71 -20.20 13.70
CA PRO A 490 -23.14 -19.82 15.00
C PRO A 490 -21.61 -19.72 14.92
N ARG A 491 -21.05 -18.61 15.48
CA ARG A 491 -19.59 -18.38 15.46
C ARG A 491 -19.07 -17.71 16.70
N ARG A 492 -17.90 -18.15 17.14
CA ARG A 492 -17.12 -17.51 18.19
C ARG A 492 -15.89 -16.89 17.54
N LEU A 493 -15.84 -15.58 17.46
CA LEU A 493 -14.78 -14.80 16.84
C LEU A 493 -14.17 -13.88 17.91
N ARG A 494 -12.90 -14.06 18.20
CA ARG A 494 -12.20 -13.30 19.25
C ARG A 494 -10.83 -12.87 18.77
N ASP A 495 -10.56 -11.58 18.88
CA ASP A 495 -9.25 -10.98 18.61
C ASP A 495 -8.58 -10.58 19.93
N PHE A 496 -7.29 -10.80 20.00
CA PHE A 496 -6.42 -10.42 21.10
C PHE A 496 -5.22 -9.66 20.54
N ASP A 497 -4.84 -8.57 21.18
CA ASP A 497 -3.59 -7.86 20.94
C ASP A 497 -2.63 -8.21 22.07
N THR A 498 -1.49 -8.78 21.73
CA THR A 498 -0.37 -8.96 22.64
C THR A 498 0.64 -7.85 22.39
N VAL A 499 0.82 -6.95 23.36
CA VAL A 499 1.79 -5.86 23.22
C VAL A 499 3.17 -6.30 23.69
N THR A 500 4.18 -5.89 22.96
CA THR A 500 5.60 -6.20 23.19
C THR A 500 6.45 -4.96 23.03
N HIS A 501 7.70 -4.95 23.55
CA HIS A 501 8.67 -3.87 23.34
C HIS A 501 9.30 -3.96 21.94
N ARG A 502 8.44 -3.90 20.90
CA ARG A 502 8.79 -3.89 19.49
C ARG A 502 8.16 -2.68 18.80
N PRO A 503 8.65 -2.24 17.64
CA PRO A 503 8.07 -1.14 16.89
C PRO A 503 6.56 -1.31 16.67
N PRO A 504 5.80 -0.22 16.48
CA PRO A 504 4.36 -0.28 16.33
C PRO A 504 3.93 -0.90 15.00
N GLY A 505 2.97 -1.81 15.04
CA GLY A 505 2.21 -2.21 13.86
C GLY A 505 1.38 -1.05 13.33
N ALA A 506 1.07 -1.08 12.02
CA ALA A 506 0.22 -0.09 11.36
C ALA A 506 -0.73 -0.77 10.36
N PRO A 507 -1.84 -0.12 9.96
CA PRO A 507 -2.71 -0.65 8.91
C PRO A 507 -1.93 -0.89 7.63
N PHE A 508 -2.04 -2.09 7.05
CA PHE A 508 -1.45 -2.40 5.75
C PHE A 508 -2.51 -3.01 4.85
N ARG A 509 -2.76 -2.42 3.69
CA ARG A 509 -3.70 -2.77 2.60
C ARG A 509 -4.61 -3.97 2.92
N GLY A 510 -5.86 -3.71 3.34
CA GLY A 510 -6.78 -4.72 3.88
C GLY A 510 -6.39 -5.21 5.29
N PRO A 511 -6.30 -4.31 6.32
CA PRO A 511 -5.86 -4.69 7.66
C PRO A 511 -6.59 -5.91 8.21
N GLY A 512 -5.84 -6.95 8.62
CA GLY A 512 -6.37 -8.23 9.11
C GLY A 512 -6.96 -9.17 8.05
N GLY A 513 -7.33 -8.65 6.87
CA GLY A 513 -8.00 -9.42 5.81
C GLY A 513 -7.18 -10.58 5.26
N PRO A 514 -5.97 -10.37 4.74
CA PRO A 514 -5.11 -11.46 4.26
C PRO A 514 -4.80 -12.50 5.35
N THR A 515 -4.58 -12.04 6.58
CA THR A 515 -4.32 -12.89 7.76
C THR A 515 -5.55 -13.76 8.10
N MET A 516 -6.75 -13.18 8.06
CA MET A 516 -8.01 -13.93 8.26
C MET A 516 -8.24 -14.94 7.13
N CYS A 517 -8.07 -14.52 5.87
CA CYS A 517 -8.24 -15.41 4.71
C CYS A 517 -7.22 -16.56 4.74
N TRP A 518 -5.97 -16.33 5.18
CA TRP A 518 -4.97 -17.37 5.33
C TRP A 518 -5.48 -18.58 6.12
N ALA A 519 -6.15 -18.36 7.25
CA ALA A 519 -6.69 -19.44 8.05
C ALA A 519 -8.04 -19.94 7.54
N LEU A 520 -8.97 -19.02 7.26
CA LEU A 520 -10.35 -19.36 6.91
C LEU A 520 -10.46 -20.09 5.58
N GLU A 521 -9.78 -19.58 4.54
CA GLU A 521 -9.90 -20.11 3.17
C GLU A 521 -9.20 -21.44 3.00
N GLN A 522 -8.11 -21.70 3.74
CA GLN A 522 -7.51 -23.03 3.79
C GLN A 522 -8.39 -24.03 4.54
N ALA A 523 -9.06 -23.59 5.62
CA ALA A 523 -9.98 -24.48 6.36
C ALA A 523 -11.24 -24.83 5.53
N VAL A 524 -11.77 -23.88 4.73
CA VAL A 524 -12.87 -24.15 3.80
C VAL A 524 -12.45 -25.09 2.69
N ASP A 525 -11.24 -24.94 2.17
CA ASP A 525 -10.67 -25.81 1.15
C ASP A 525 -10.48 -27.25 1.69
N GLU A 526 -9.91 -27.38 2.87
CA GLU A 526 -9.77 -28.66 3.57
C GLU A 526 -11.13 -29.33 3.82
N MET A 527 -12.15 -28.57 4.24
CA MET A 527 -13.50 -29.10 4.42
C MET A 527 -14.09 -29.60 3.09
N ALA A 528 -13.85 -28.91 1.98
CA ALA A 528 -14.30 -29.38 0.67
C ALA A 528 -13.70 -30.73 0.31
N HIS A 529 -12.40 -30.92 0.53
CA HIS A 529 -11.71 -32.19 0.31
C HIS A 529 -12.28 -33.31 1.20
N ARG A 530 -12.50 -33.06 2.50
CA ARG A 530 -13.08 -34.04 3.44
C ARG A 530 -14.51 -34.46 3.07
N LEU A 531 -15.27 -33.51 2.54
CA LEU A 531 -16.64 -33.77 2.08
C LEU A 531 -16.72 -34.34 0.66
N GLY A 532 -15.59 -34.50 -0.04
CA GLY A 532 -15.57 -34.93 -1.45
C GLY A 532 -16.28 -33.95 -2.38
N GLN A 533 -16.30 -32.64 -2.04
CA GLN A 533 -16.95 -31.59 -2.83
C GLN A 533 -15.92 -30.72 -3.55
N ASP A 534 -16.34 -30.17 -4.68
CA ASP A 534 -15.52 -29.15 -5.36
C ASP A 534 -15.37 -27.90 -4.48
N PRO A 535 -14.13 -27.40 -4.30
CA PRO A 535 -13.85 -26.24 -3.44
C PRO A 535 -14.62 -24.96 -3.81
N ILE A 536 -14.87 -24.70 -5.12
CA ILE A 536 -15.70 -23.57 -5.56
C ILE A 536 -17.17 -23.82 -5.22
N ALA A 537 -17.66 -25.02 -5.49
CA ALA A 537 -19.07 -25.38 -5.22
C ALA A 537 -19.41 -25.25 -3.73
N LEU A 538 -18.50 -25.71 -2.83
CA LEU A 538 -18.71 -25.58 -1.39
C LEU A 538 -18.75 -24.10 -0.96
N ARG A 539 -17.81 -23.27 -1.45
CA ARG A 539 -17.80 -21.83 -1.17
C ARG A 539 -19.09 -21.15 -1.63
N ARG A 540 -19.53 -21.43 -2.86
CA ARG A 540 -20.77 -20.91 -3.42
C ARG A 540 -21.99 -21.30 -2.60
N ARG A 541 -22.04 -22.55 -2.11
CA ARG A 541 -23.12 -23.06 -1.26
C ARG A 541 -23.18 -22.34 0.09
N TRP A 542 -22.04 -22.11 0.72
CA TRP A 542 -21.99 -21.49 2.04
C TRP A 542 -22.12 -19.98 2.02
N ASP A 543 -21.88 -19.36 0.88
CA ASP A 543 -21.88 -17.91 0.74
C ASP A 543 -23.27 -17.38 0.41
N GLY A 544 -23.77 -16.48 1.23
CA GLY A 544 -25.05 -15.80 0.98
C GLY A 544 -24.94 -14.53 0.14
N ASN A 545 -23.77 -14.19 -0.41
CA ASN A 545 -23.56 -12.96 -1.18
C ASN A 545 -23.71 -13.21 -2.70
N PRO A 546 -24.80 -12.72 -3.35
CA PRO A 546 -25.04 -12.98 -4.77
C PRO A 546 -23.93 -12.46 -5.69
N LYS A 547 -23.24 -11.40 -5.31
CA LYS A 547 -22.14 -10.82 -6.09
C LYS A 547 -20.94 -11.78 -6.14
N ARG A 548 -20.63 -12.45 -5.02
CA ARG A 548 -19.60 -13.49 -5.02
C ARG A 548 -20.06 -14.76 -5.74
N HIS A 549 -21.38 -15.07 -5.79
CA HIS A 549 -21.89 -16.15 -6.62
C HIS A 549 -21.50 -15.98 -8.07
N ALA A 550 -21.68 -14.78 -8.65
CA ALA A 550 -21.23 -14.49 -10.02
C ALA A 550 -19.72 -14.70 -10.22
N LEU A 551 -18.89 -14.33 -9.21
CA LEU A 551 -17.46 -14.56 -9.25
C LEU A 551 -17.08 -16.04 -9.10
N TYR A 552 -17.82 -16.84 -8.31
CA TYR A 552 -17.63 -18.30 -8.24
C TYR A 552 -18.00 -18.97 -9.56
N ASP A 553 -19.10 -18.55 -10.19
CA ASP A 553 -19.54 -19.07 -11.49
C ASP A 553 -18.49 -18.75 -12.58
N TRP A 554 -17.94 -17.52 -12.57
CA TRP A 554 -16.82 -17.14 -13.43
C TRP A 554 -15.57 -17.98 -13.16
N ALA A 555 -15.15 -18.15 -11.90
CA ALA A 555 -13.98 -18.94 -11.52
C ALA A 555 -14.12 -20.41 -11.91
N ALA A 556 -15.30 -21.01 -11.74
CA ALA A 556 -15.60 -22.39 -12.14
C ALA A 556 -15.53 -22.60 -13.66
N ALA A 557 -15.81 -21.56 -14.44
CA ALA A 557 -15.75 -21.60 -15.91
C ALA A 557 -14.32 -21.44 -16.46
N LEU A 558 -13.33 -21.11 -15.64
CA LEU A 558 -11.93 -21.01 -16.10
C LEU A 558 -11.41 -22.39 -16.55
N PRO A 559 -10.81 -22.51 -17.75
CA PRO A 559 -10.29 -23.79 -18.24
C PRO A 559 -9.27 -24.45 -17.30
N VAL A 560 -8.47 -23.65 -16.59
CA VAL A 560 -7.49 -24.14 -15.63
C VAL A 560 -8.15 -24.86 -14.44
N TRP A 561 -9.35 -24.44 -14.04
CA TRP A 561 -10.09 -25.05 -12.94
C TRP A 561 -10.60 -26.46 -13.28
N SER A 562 -11.24 -26.61 -14.45
CA SER A 562 -11.74 -27.92 -14.94
C SER A 562 -10.63 -28.86 -15.38
N GLY A 563 -9.51 -28.30 -15.84
CA GLY A 563 -8.32 -29.06 -16.30
C GLY A 563 -7.32 -29.40 -15.21
N ARG A 564 -7.54 -28.99 -13.92
CA ARG A 564 -6.59 -29.22 -12.84
C ARG A 564 -6.39 -30.73 -12.58
N ARG A 565 -5.14 -31.13 -12.51
CA ARG A 565 -4.73 -32.50 -12.17
C ARG A 565 -3.50 -32.41 -11.28
N GLY A 566 -3.51 -33.07 -10.15
CA GLY A 566 -2.35 -33.16 -9.28
C GLY A 566 -1.10 -33.64 -10.03
N GLY A 567 0.00 -32.93 -9.81
CA GLY A 567 1.25 -33.23 -10.49
C GLY A 567 1.99 -34.42 -9.89
N THR A 568 2.77 -35.13 -10.69
CA THR A 568 3.71 -36.18 -10.26
C THR A 568 5.14 -35.78 -10.62
N GLY A 569 6.13 -36.36 -9.95
CA GLY A 569 7.54 -36.07 -10.21
C GLY A 569 8.08 -34.86 -9.42
N ARG A 570 9.16 -34.27 -9.94
CA ARG A 570 9.86 -33.15 -9.29
C ARG A 570 9.08 -31.84 -9.39
N PHE A 571 8.66 -31.47 -10.58
CA PHE A 571 7.89 -30.23 -10.82
C PHE A 571 6.41 -30.58 -10.85
N ARG A 572 5.68 -30.13 -9.83
CA ARG A 572 4.25 -30.42 -9.66
C ARG A 572 3.44 -29.16 -9.83
N ARG A 573 2.40 -29.22 -10.64
CA ARG A 573 1.46 -28.11 -10.81
C ARG A 573 0.23 -28.34 -9.96
N GLY A 574 -0.31 -27.26 -9.42
CA GLY A 574 -1.56 -27.25 -8.69
C GLY A 574 -2.33 -25.97 -8.87
N VAL A 575 -3.64 -26.05 -8.68
CA VAL A 575 -4.59 -24.95 -8.84
C VAL A 575 -5.39 -24.78 -7.57
N GLY A 576 -5.37 -23.59 -6.99
CA GLY A 576 -6.11 -23.25 -5.78
C GLY A 576 -7.12 -22.16 -6.01
N VAL A 577 -8.12 -22.08 -5.14
CA VAL A 577 -9.12 -21.01 -5.08
C VAL A 577 -9.22 -20.46 -3.67
N ALA A 578 -9.45 -19.14 -3.55
CA ALA A 578 -9.83 -18.49 -2.31
C ALA A 578 -10.75 -17.31 -2.57
N ALA A 579 -11.54 -16.94 -1.56
CA ALA A 579 -12.44 -15.80 -1.59
C ALA A 579 -12.09 -14.75 -0.54
N GLY A 580 -12.46 -13.51 -0.79
CA GLY A 580 -12.31 -12.41 0.15
C GLY A 580 -13.54 -11.52 0.20
N ASN A 581 -13.63 -10.75 1.29
CA ASN A 581 -14.69 -9.78 1.50
C ASN A 581 -14.12 -8.56 2.21
N TRP A 582 -14.39 -7.36 1.67
CA TRP A 582 -13.95 -6.11 2.28
C TRP A 582 -15.13 -5.19 2.56
N LEU A 583 -15.02 -4.40 3.60
CA LEU A 583 -16.07 -3.48 4.00
C LEU A 583 -16.19 -2.33 2.99
N TYR A 584 -17.42 -1.87 2.78
CA TYR A 584 -17.69 -0.67 2.00
C TYR A 584 -17.49 0.56 2.89
N PHE A 585 -16.25 1.04 2.99
CA PHE A 585 -15.94 2.29 3.67
C PHE A 585 -16.21 3.49 2.78
N LEU A 586 -16.60 4.61 3.41
CA LEU A 586 -16.82 5.89 2.76
C LEU A 586 -16.63 7.03 3.76
N ASP A 587 -16.44 8.25 3.27
CA ASP A 587 -16.50 9.47 4.06
C ASP A 587 -17.78 10.24 3.68
N PRO A 588 -18.76 10.34 4.61
CA PRO A 588 -20.05 10.95 4.32
C PRO A 588 -19.99 12.48 4.22
N ALA A 589 -18.92 13.11 4.71
CA ALA A 589 -18.74 14.56 4.68
C ALA A 589 -18.04 15.07 3.42
N THR A 590 -17.67 14.17 2.50
CA THR A 590 -16.92 14.53 1.29
C THR A 590 -17.64 15.57 0.44
N GLU A 591 -16.89 16.58 0.04
CA GLU A 591 -17.29 17.66 -0.86
C GLU A 591 -16.35 17.71 -2.07
N VAL A 592 -16.86 18.21 -3.20
CA VAL A 592 -16.09 18.56 -4.40
C VAL A 592 -16.49 19.94 -4.85
N GLU A 593 -15.52 20.83 -4.99
CA GLU A 593 -15.71 22.17 -5.53
C GLU A 593 -15.38 22.18 -7.03
N LEU A 594 -16.24 22.78 -7.82
CA LEU A 594 -15.99 23.09 -9.23
C LEU A 594 -15.97 24.61 -9.40
N THR A 595 -14.90 25.13 -10.01
CA THR A 595 -14.75 26.54 -10.36
C THR A 595 -14.46 26.64 -11.85
N VAL A 596 -15.10 27.58 -12.54
CA VAL A 596 -14.78 27.89 -13.94
C VAL A 596 -13.68 28.94 -14.02
N GLU A 597 -12.54 28.61 -14.60
CA GLU A 597 -11.34 29.44 -14.75
C GLU A 597 -10.91 29.43 -16.23
N ASP A 598 -11.06 30.54 -16.93
CA ASP A 598 -10.62 30.69 -18.33
C ASP A 598 -11.07 29.57 -19.27
N GLY A 599 -12.35 29.21 -19.19
CA GLY A 599 -12.96 28.15 -20.00
C GLY A 599 -12.65 26.72 -19.54
N LEU A 600 -11.85 26.55 -18.48
CA LEU A 600 -11.59 25.27 -17.83
C LEU A 600 -12.46 25.11 -16.57
N VAL A 601 -12.87 23.91 -16.29
CA VAL A 601 -13.48 23.54 -14.99
C VAL A 601 -12.40 22.97 -14.10
N VAL A 602 -12.12 23.66 -12.99
CA VAL A 602 -11.17 23.21 -11.98
C VAL A 602 -11.92 22.49 -10.87
N ALA A 603 -11.65 21.20 -10.69
CA ALA A 603 -12.25 20.36 -9.66
C ALA A 603 -11.29 20.21 -8.48
N ARG A 604 -11.70 20.68 -7.28
CA ARG A 604 -10.89 20.67 -6.05
C ARG A 604 -11.50 19.78 -4.98
N CYS A 605 -10.65 19.02 -4.31
CA CYS A 605 -11.00 18.21 -3.14
C CYS A 605 -9.74 17.89 -2.33
N ALA A 606 -9.81 17.94 -1.00
CA ALA A 606 -8.70 17.58 -0.12
C ALA A 606 -8.50 16.06 -0.05
N VAL A 607 -8.28 15.44 -1.19
CA VAL A 607 -7.97 14.00 -1.35
C VAL A 607 -6.54 13.86 -1.89
N GLN A 608 -5.88 12.75 -1.63
CA GLN A 608 -4.52 12.47 -2.10
C GLN A 608 -4.54 11.39 -3.17
N ASP A 609 -3.66 11.52 -4.17
CA ASP A 609 -3.39 10.47 -5.15
C ASP A 609 -2.02 9.83 -4.90
N MET A 610 -2.04 8.66 -4.30
CA MET A 610 -0.86 7.86 -3.99
C MET A 610 -0.56 6.79 -5.06
N GLY A 611 -1.04 7.02 -6.29
CA GLY A 611 -0.99 6.07 -7.40
C GLY A 611 -2.30 5.35 -7.67
N THR A 612 -3.35 5.68 -6.91
CA THR A 612 -4.69 5.08 -7.06
C THR A 612 -5.50 5.65 -8.23
N GLY A 613 -5.07 6.79 -8.80
CA GLY A 613 -5.74 7.45 -9.93
C GLY A 613 -6.92 8.32 -9.52
N ALA A 614 -6.97 8.79 -8.28
CA ALA A 614 -8.06 9.66 -7.78
C ALA A 614 -8.20 10.93 -8.62
N ARG A 615 -7.07 11.54 -9.03
CA ARG A 615 -7.02 12.73 -9.91
C ARG A 615 -7.67 12.45 -11.27
N THR A 616 -7.29 11.35 -11.91
CA THR A 616 -7.84 10.94 -13.21
C THR A 616 -9.34 10.61 -13.12
N VAL A 617 -9.77 9.89 -12.08
CA VAL A 617 -11.19 9.57 -11.84
C VAL A 617 -12.01 10.85 -11.63
N LEU A 618 -11.52 11.79 -10.82
CA LEU A 618 -12.23 13.05 -10.57
C LEU A 618 -12.39 13.87 -11.87
N ARG A 619 -11.31 14.02 -12.65
CA ARG A 619 -11.34 14.70 -13.95
C ARG A 619 -12.36 14.06 -14.90
N ARG A 620 -12.31 12.74 -15.05
CA ARG A 620 -13.16 11.98 -15.96
C ARG A 620 -14.65 12.08 -15.59
N VAL A 621 -14.98 11.88 -14.32
CA VAL A 621 -16.36 11.95 -13.83
C VAL A 621 -16.98 13.32 -14.05
N VAL A 622 -16.20 14.39 -13.83
CA VAL A 622 -16.65 15.77 -14.07
C VAL A 622 -16.83 16.02 -15.56
N ALA A 623 -15.87 15.63 -16.40
CA ALA A 623 -15.95 15.82 -17.85
C ALA A 623 -17.14 15.08 -18.46
N GLU A 624 -17.31 13.79 -18.07
CA GLU A 624 -18.44 12.96 -18.51
C GLU A 624 -19.78 13.56 -18.08
N GLY A 625 -19.90 14.00 -16.84
CA GLY A 625 -21.13 14.60 -16.31
C GLY A 625 -21.50 15.95 -16.94
N LEU A 626 -20.51 16.73 -17.36
CA LEU A 626 -20.71 18.00 -18.11
C LEU A 626 -20.91 17.78 -19.61
N GLY A 627 -20.55 16.61 -20.16
CA GLY A 627 -20.56 16.36 -21.60
C GLY A 627 -19.47 17.14 -22.36
N VAL A 628 -18.32 17.40 -21.72
CA VAL A 628 -17.19 18.14 -22.31
C VAL A 628 -15.95 17.23 -22.44
N PRO A 629 -15.01 17.56 -23.36
CA PRO A 629 -13.73 16.87 -23.43
C PRO A 629 -12.97 16.92 -22.11
N GLU A 630 -12.26 15.84 -21.73
CA GLU A 630 -11.48 15.80 -20.50
C GLU A 630 -10.42 16.92 -20.41
N ALA A 631 -9.93 17.40 -21.55
CA ALA A 631 -9.01 18.53 -21.62
C ALA A 631 -9.60 19.85 -21.05
N ARG A 632 -10.94 19.95 -20.95
CA ARG A 632 -11.65 21.10 -20.35
C ARG A 632 -11.78 20.99 -18.83
N VAL A 633 -11.25 19.90 -18.22
CA VAL A 633 -11.32 19.71 -16.77
C VAL A 633 -9.92 19.53 -16.21
N ARG A 634 -9.58 20.28 -15.16
CA ARG A 634 -8.37 20.14 -14.37
C ARG A 634 -8.73 19.68 -12.96
N ALA A 635 -8.13 18.59 -12.48
CA ALA A 635 -8.33 18.11 -11.12
C ALA A 635 -7.14 18.51 -10.22
N GLU A 636 -7.43 19.26 -9.17
CA GLU A 636 -6.46 19.71 -8.16
C GLU A 636 -6.74 18.96 -6.85
N VAL A 637 -5.80 18.11 -6.43
CA VAL A 637 -5.90 17.27 -5.23
C VAL A 637 -4.61 17.34 -4.42
N GLY A 638 -4.68 16.92 -3.16
CA GLY A 638 -3.51 16.90 -2.28
C GLY A 638 -3.29 18.19 -1.50
N HIS A 639 -4.31 19.01 -1.31
CA HIS A 639 -4.25 20.29 -0.58
C HIS A 639 -5.24 20.29 0.58
N SER A 640 -4.78 20.59 1.81
CA SER A 640 -5.63 20.60 3.01
C SER A 640 -6.57 21.81 3.09
N ASP A 641 -6.27 22.88 2.39
CA ASP A 641 -7.10 24.11 2.29
C ASP A 641 -8.25 23.98 1.28
N ALA A 642 -8.29 22.90 0.48
CA ALA A 642 -9.45 22.57 -0.35
C ALA A 642 -10.65 22.09 0.49
N VAL A 643 -11.84 21.99 -0.15
CA VAL A 643 -13.04 21.43 0.49
C VAL A 643 -12.79 20.00 1.00
N HIS A 644 -13.58 19.55 2.00
CA HIS A 644 -13.33 18.31 2.71
C HIS A 644 -13.27 17.09 1.80
N GLY A 645 -12.18 16.31 1.90
CA GLY A 645 -11.94 15.07 1.17
C GLY A 645 -11.56 13.91 2.08
N PRO A 646 -11.75 12.66 1.62
CA PRO A 646 -11.48 11.48 2.43
C PRO A 646 -9.97 11.20 2.57
N THR A 647 -9.59 10.57 3.67
CA THR A 647 -8.31 9.86 3.78
C THR A 647 -8.23 8.77 2.71
N SER A 648 -7.08 8.61 2.05
CA SER A 648 -6.82 7.53 1.08
C SER A 648 -6.42 6.24 1.80
N GLY A 649 -7.40 5.57 2.42
CA GLY A 649 -7.29 4.31 3.17
C GLY A 649 -8.66 3.64 3.26
N GLY A 650 -8.72 2.31 3.54
CA GLY A 650 -9.95 1.55 3.61
C GLY A 650 -10.72 1.48 2.28
N SER A 651 -10.06 1.76 1.14
CA SER A 651 -10.69 1.80 -0.19
C SER A 651 -11.85 2.79 -0.30
N ARG A 652 -11.86 3.88 0.48
CA ARG A 652 -12.99 4.82 0.59
C ARG A 652 -12.96 6.00 -0.38
N THR A 653 -11.86 6.22 -1.12
CA THR A 653 -11.69 7.42 -1.96
C THR A 653 -12.75 7.53 -3.04
N THR A 654 -12.82 6.58 -3.98
CA THR A 654 -13.78 6.59 -5.09
C THR A 654 -15.24 6.70 -4.65
N PRO A 655 -15.74 5.84 -3.70
CA PRO A 655 -17.13 5.93 -3.25
C PRO A 655 -17.48 7.20 -2.46
N SER A 656 -16.48 8.00 -2.12
CA SER A 656 -16.67 9.29 -1.45
C SER A 656 -16.66 10.45 -2.46
N ILE A 657 -15.61 10.55 -3.30
CA ILE A 657 -15.43 11.68 -4.21
C ILE A 657 -16.37 11.64 -5.42
N VAL A 658 -16.63 10.44 -5.99
CA VAL A 658 -17.45 10.34 -7.22
C VAL A 658 -18.88 10.86 -7.01
N PRO A 659 -19.62 10.45 -5.96
CA PRO A 659 -20.96 10.98 -5.74
C PRO A 659 -20.99 12.49 -5.47
N ALA A 660 -19.97 13.03 -4.81
CA ALA A 660 -19.85 14.47 -4.58
C ALA A 660 -19.55 15.24 -5.88
N ALA A 661 -18.68 14.67 -6.74
CA ALA A 661 -18.40 15.22 -8.05
C ALA A 661 -19.64 15.24 -8.96
N VAL A 662 -20.43 14.18 -8.96
CA VAL A 662 -21.72 14.11 -9.71
C VAL A 662 -22.68 15.18 -9.22
N ASP A 663 -22.82 15.41 -7.91
CA ASP A 663 -23.68 16.49 -7.37
C ASP A 663 -23.12 17.88 -7.74
N ALA A 664 -21.80 18.07 -7.68
CA ALA A 664 -21.15 19.32 -8.10
C ALA A 664 -21.40 19.62 -9.59
N THR A 665 -21.24 18.60 -10.43
CA THR A 665 -21.49 18.72 -11.88
C THR A 665 -22.92 19.11 -12.19
N ARG A 666 -23.92 18.48 -11.54
CA ARG A 666 -25.33 18.87 -11.69
C ARG A 666 -25.55 20.33 -11.29
N ARG A 667 -25.01 20.76 -10.14
CA ARG A 667 -25.11 22.17 -9.68
C ARG A 667 -24.44 23.16 -10.64
N LEU A 668 -23.32 22.78 -11.26
CA LEU A 668 -22.67 23.62 -12.25
C LEU A 668 -23.52 23.75 -13.52
N LEU A 669 -24.11 22.65 -14.01
CA LEU A 669 -25.05 22.67 -15.14
C LEU A 669 -26.26 23.56 -14.85
N ASP A 670 -26.84 23.49 -13.68
CA ASP A 670 -27.95 24.35 -13.21
C ASP A 670 -27.50 25.82 -13.20
N ALA A 671 -26.31 26.15 -12.72
CA ALA A 671 -25.76 27.50 -12.66
C ALA A 671 -25.45 28.08 -14.05
N LEU A 672 -25.04 27.22 -14.99
CA LEU A 672 -24.78 27.61 -16.40
C LEU A 672 -26.08 27.81 -17.18
N GLY A 673 -27.24 27.34 -16.71
CA GLY A 673 -28.57 27.64 -17.31
C GLY A 673 -28.88 26.83 -18.57
N GLY A 674 -28.26 25.69 -18.82
CA GLY A 674 -28.50 24.81 -20.00
C GLY A 674 -27.92 25.34 -21.32
N GLY A 675 -28.07 24.57 -22.41
CA GLY A 675 -27.51 24.92 -23.75
C GLY A 675 -26.13 24.29 -23.99
N ASP A 676 -25.37 24.82 -24.94
CA ASP A 676 -24.00 24.35 -25.21
C ASP A 676 -23.07 24.68 -24.01
N VAL A 677 -22.76 23.64 -23.25
CA VAL A 677 -21.93 23.75 -22.04
C VAL A 677 -20.54 24.29 -22.37
N THR A 678 -19.93 23.83 -23.49
CA THR A 678 -18.59 24.26 -23.91
C THR A 678 -18.53 25.77 -24.16
N ALA A 679 -19.47 26.28 -24.91
CA ALA A 679 -19.56 27.73 -25.20
C ALA A 679 -19.85 28.55 -23.93
N ARG A 680 -20.63 28.01 -23.00
CA ARG A 680 -20.94 28.69 -21.73
C ARG A 680 -19.77 28.73 -20.77
N LEU A 681 -18.93 27.70 -20.73
CA LEU A 681 -17.72 27.70 -19.92
C LEU A 681 -16.78 28.84 -20.27
N ASP A 682 -16.69 29.19 -21.57
CA ASP A 682 -15.81 30.28 -22.03
C ASP A 682 -16.26 31.66 -21.51
N SER A 683 -17.57 31.81 -21.14
CA SER A 683 -18.16 33.05 -20.61
C SER A 683 -18.44 33.04 -19.11
N ALA A 684 -18.24 31.93 -18.44
CA ALA A 684 -18.66 31.72 -17.05
C ALA A 684 -17.52 31.82 -16.02
N HIS A 685 -16.45 32.57 -16.34
CA HIS A 685 -15.30 32.73 -15.43
C HIS A 685 -15.76 33.18 -14.03
N GLY A 686 -15.24 32.51 -13.01
CA GLY A 686 -15.53 32.75 -11.58
C GLY A 686 -16.79 32.06 -11.06
N VAL A 687 -17.58 31.38 -11.87
CA VAL A 687 -18.68 30.53 -11.37
C VAL A 687 -18.11 29.42 -10.52
N ARG A 688 -18.61 29.31 -9.28
CA ARG A 688 -18.18 28.33 -8.28
C ARG A 688 -19.36 27.62 -7.69
N VAL A 689 -19.28 26.29 -7.58
CA VAL A 689 -20.27 25.42 -6.93
C VAL A 689 -19.59 24.37 -6.08
N THR A 690 -20.28 23.93 -5.02
CA THR A 690 -19.81 22.82 -4.18
C THR A 690 -20.87 21.74 -4.17
N GLY A 691 -20.48 20.53 -4.61
CA GLY A 691 -21.30 19.33 -4.52
C GLY A 691 -20.94 18.54 -3.26
N ARG A 692 -21.92 17.79 -2.75
CA ARG A 692 -21.81 16.99 -1.55
C ARG A 692 -22.16 15.54 -1.81
N ARG A 693 -21.48 14.64 -1.10
CA ARG A 693 -21.84 13.23 -1.17
C ARG A 693 -23.26 13.01 -0.63
N PRO A 694 -24.21 12.46 -1.42
CA PRO A 694 -25.53 12.12 -0.92
C PRO A 694 -25.48 10.92 0.04
N ARG A 695 -26.54 10.77 0.85
CA ARG A 695 -26.70 9.58 1.70
C ARG A 695 -26.97 8.34 0.84
N ASP A 696 -26.42 7.19 1.24
CA ASP A 696 -26.71 5.91 0.61
C ASP A 696 -28.21 5.55 0.76
N ARG A 697 -28.82 5.04 -0.31
CA ARG A 697 -30.25 4.66 -0.30
C ARG A 697 -30.59 3.62 0.77
N ARG A 698 -29.65 2.71 1.09
CA ARG A 698 -29.79 1.70 2.15
C ARG A 698 -29.30 2.16 3.52
N GLY A 699 -28.80 3.40 3.63
CA GLY A 699 -28.19 3.95 4.84
C GLY A 699 -26.88 3.27 5.23
N PHE A 700 -26.38 3.60 6.42
CA PHE A 700 -25.13 3.06 6.95
C PHE A 700 -25.38 1.81 7.81
N VAL A 701 -24.37 0.92 7.91
CA VAL A 701 -24.41 -0.25 8.79
C VAL A 701 -24.41 0.18 10.26
N THR A 702 -23.71 1.24 10.58
CA THR A 702 -23.58 1.80 11.94
C THR A 702 -23.63 3.32 11.90
N PRO A 703 -24.65 3.95 12.50
CA PRO A 703 -24.70 5.40 12.61
C PRO A 703 -23.66 5.99 13.59
N PHE A 704 -22.96 5.15 14.36
CA PHE A 704 -22.00 5.57 15.39
C PHE A 704 -20.53 5.57 14.93
N LEU A 705 -20.23 5.14 13.70
CA LEU A 705 -18.88 5.03 13.18
C LEU A 705 -18.40 6.24 12.38
N THR A 706 -19.01 7.40 12.59
CA THR A 706 -18.57 8.67 11.98
C THR A 706 -17.38 9.31 12.71
N MET A 707 -16.67 8.55 13.54
CA MET A 707 -15.46 9.06 14.19
C MET A 707 -14.33 9.15 13.13
N GLY A 708 -13.84 10.37 12.86
CA GLY A 708 -12.72 10.62 11.96
C GLY A 708 -13.03 10.51 10.47
N GLY A 709 -14.26 10.83 10.02
CA GLY A 709 -14.57 10.83 8.59
C GLY A 709 -14.73 9.44 7.97
N VAL A 710 -15.14 8.41 8.75
CA VAL A 710 -15.34 7.04 8.26
C VAL A 710 -16.76 6.55 8.56
N ALA A 711 -17.45 6.06 7.54
CA ALA A 711 -18.71 5.33 7.70
C ALA A 711 -18.64 4.00 6.94
N ILE A 712 -19.46 3.03 7.36
CA ILE A 712 -19.60 1.74 6.67
C ILE A 712 -20.98 1.72 6.01
N GLY A 713 -20.99 1.74 4.69
CA GLY A 713 -22.19 1.59 3.88
C GLY A 713 -22.71 0.16 3.90
N ARG A 714 -23.97 -0.03 3.49
CA ARG A 714 -24.56 -1.37 3.35
C ARG A 714 -24.14 -2.01 2.04
N GLY A 715 -23.45 -3.15 2.13
CA GLY A 715 -22.86 -3.89 1.03
C GLY A 715 -21.39 -4.13 1.27
N PHE A 716 -20.82 -4.99 0.44
CA PHE A 716 -19.41 -5.38 0.54
C PHE A 716 -18.84 -5.51 -0.86
N THR A 717 -17.55 -5.19 -1.01
CA THR A 717 -16.77 -5.68 -2.15
C THR A 717 -16.49 -7.16 -1.95
N GLY A 718 -16.48 -7.94 -3.05
CA GLY A 718 -16.11 -9.35 -3.03
C GLY A 718 -14.95 -9.63 -3.97
N SER A 719 -14.13 -10.62 -3.64
CA SER A 719 -13.12 -11.16 -4.55
C SER A 719 -13.14 -12.67 -4.51
N VAL A 720 -12.92 -13.30 -5.67
CA VAL A 720 -12.61 -14.72 -5.82
C VAL A 720 -11.39 -14.81 -6.70
N GLN A 721 -10.38 -15.51 -6.23
CA GLN A 721 -9.13 -15.72 -6.97
C GLN A 721 -8.90 -17.20 -7.24
N VAL A 722 -8.35 -17.48 -8.43
CA VAL A 722 -7.79 -18.77 -8.81
C VAL A 722 -6.33 -18.57 -9.13
N ALA A 723 -5.46 -19.43 -8.60
CA ALA A 723 -4.02 -19.37 -8.87
C ALA A 723 -3.50 -20.74 -9.33
N GLU A 724 -2.62 -20.71 -10.32
CA GLU A 724 -1.83 -21.86 -10.75
C GLU A 724 -0.39 -21.70 -10.26
N VAL A 725 0.16 -22.72 -9.61
CA VAL A 725 1.54 -22.75 -9.15
C VAL A 725 2.30 -23.94 -9.70
N GLU A 726 3.62 -23.82 -9.80
CA GLU A 726 4.56 -24.91 -10.00
C GLU A 726 5.45 -25.05 -8.75
N VAL A 727 5.54 -26.25 -8.22
CA VAL A 727 6.31 -26.59 -7.02
C VAL A 727 7.48 -27.48 -7.41
N ASP A 728 8.72 -27.00 -7.22
CA ASP A 728 9.91 -27.85 -7.27
C ASP A 728 10.06 -28.57 -5.93
N THR A 729 9.66 -29.84 -5.88
CA THR A 729 9.67 -30.66 -4.66
C THR A 729 11.08 -31.00 -4.16
N ARG A 730 12.12 -30.73 -4.94
CA ARG A 730 13.51 -30.97 -4.59
C ARG A 730 14.18 -29.75 -3.95
N LEU A 731 13.79 -28.55 -4.38
CA LEU A 731 14.32 -27.27 -3.85
C LEU A 731 13.35 -26.57 -2.91
N GLY A 732 12.12 -27.08 -2.76
CA GLY A 732 11.07 -26.38 -1.98
C GLY A 732 10.62 -25.07 -2.61
N ARG A 733 10.92 -24.81 -3.89
CA ARG A 733 10.62 -23.55 -4.56
C ARG A 733 9.20 -23.58 -5.13
N ILE A 734 8.42 -22.54 -4.82
CA ILE A 734 7.08 -22.31 -5.36
C ILE A 734 7.17 -21.18 -6.37
N ARG A 735 6.69 -21.39 -7.58
CA ARG A 735 6.58 -20.40 -8.64
C ARG A 735 5.11 -20.19 -9.00
N PRO A 736 4.49 -19.06 -8.68
CA PRO A 736 3.20 -18.70 -9.24
C PRO A 736 3.33 -18.57 -10.75
N LEU A 737 2.45 -19.21 -11.51
CA LEU A 737 2.44 -19.19 -12.96
C LEU A 737 1.41 -18.21 -13.51
N ARG A 738 0.20 -18.26 -12.95
CA ARG A 738 -0.94 -17.40 -13.30
C ARG A 738 -1.83 -17.13 -12.10
N VAL A 739 -2.43 -15.94 -12.06
CA VAL A 739 -3.47 -15.59 -11.10
C VAL A 739 -4.63 -14.93 -11.83
N TRP A 740 -5.83 -15.48 -11.65
CA TRP A 740 -7.09 -14.89 -12.09
C TRP A 740 -7.78 -14.27 -10.89
N SER A 741 -8.02 -12.95 -10.94
CA SER A 741 -8.59 -12.18 -9.83
C SER A 741 -9.95 -11.60 -10.23
N GLY A 742 -11.03 -12.22 -9.79
CA GLY A 742 -12.38 -11.69 -9.92
C GLY A 742 -12.70 -10.71 -8.79
N VAL A 743 -13.22 -9.53 -9.12
CA VAL A 743 -13.57 -8.47 -8.16
C VAL A 743 -14.96 -7.91 -8.44
N ALA A 744 -15.83 -7.90 -7.41
CA ALA A 744 -17.15 -7.28 -7.46
C ALA A 744 -17.10 -5.92 -6.77
N ALA A 745 -17.12 -4.84 -7.54
CA ALA A 745 -16.98 -3.48 -7.02
C ALA A 745 -17.99 -2.47 -7.60
N GLY A 746 -18.93 -2.90 -8.42
CA GLY A 746 -19.87 -2.03 -9.13
C GLY A 746 -19.19 -1.26 -10.26
N ARG A 747 -19.72 -0.10 -10.61
CA ARG A 747 -19.24 0.70 -11.74
C ARG A 747 -17.74 1.00 -11.64
N ILE A 748 -17.01 0.65 -12.67
CA ILE A 748 -15.58 0.93 -12.82
C ILE A 748 -15.42 2.23 -13.62
N HIS A 749 -14.92 3.29 -12.96
CA HIS A 749 -14.80 4.63 -13.56
C HIS A 749 -13.55 4.80 -14.45
N ALA A 750 -12.49 4.01 -14.20
CA ALA A 750 -11.26 4.01 -14.97
C ALA A 750 -10.66 2.59 -14.95
N GLU A 751 -10.93 1.81 -16.01
CA GLU A 751 -10.66 0.36 -15.99
C GLU A 751 -9.17 0.02 -15.87
N ARG A 752 -8.29 0.65 -16.65
CA ARG A 752 -6.84 0.39 -16.56
C ARG A 752 -6.29 0.68 -15.15
N LEU A 753 -6.72 1.79 -14.55
CA LEU A 753 -6.29 2.15 -13.20
C LEU A 753 -6.83 1.16 -12.15
N ALA A 754 -8.08 0.73 -12.28
CA ALA A 754 -8.69 -0.27 -11.41
C ALA A 754 -8.00 -1.64 -11.53
N ARG A 755 -7.71 -2.06 -12.77
CA ARG A 755 -6.96 -3.29 -13.10
C ARG A 755 -5.58 -3.27 -12.47
N ASN A 756 -4.84 -2.20 -12.67
CA ASN A 756 -3.49 -1.98 -12.12
C ASN A 756 -3.48 -2.02 -10.58
N GLN A 757 -4.55 -1.50 -9.92
CA GLN A 757 -4.71 -1.64 -8.46
C GLN A 757 -4.92 -3.10 -8.03
N CYS A 758 -5.69 -3.89 -8.77
CA CYS A 758 -5.90 -5.31 -8.46
C CYS A 758 -4.63 -6.13 -8.70
N GLU A 759 -3.92 -5.90 -9.79
CA GLU A 759 -2.63 -6.54 -10.11
C GLU A 759 -1.61 -6.28 -9.01
N GLY A 760 -1.42 -5.02 -8.62
CA GLY A 760 -0.51 -4.66 -7.52
C GLY A 760 -0.91 -5.25 -6.17
N ALA A 761 -2.21 -5.44 -5.91
CA ALA A 761 -2.70 -6.09 -4.71
C ALA A 761 -2.35 -7.60 -4.70
N VAL A 762 -2.45 -8.27 -5.85
CA VAL A 762 -2.04 -9.67 -6.04
C VAL A 762 -0.53 -9.81 -5.83
N VAL A 763 0.28 -8.94 -6.43
CA VAL A 763 1.75 -8.96 -6.25
C VAL A 763 2.13 -8.85 -4.77
N GLN A 764 1.50 -7.93 -4.02
CA GLN A 764 1.74 -7.81 -2.57
C GLN A 764 1.27 -9.04 -1.80
N GLY A 765 0.17 -9.67 -2.23
CA GLY A 765 -0.29 -10.94 -1.65
C GLY A 765 0.66 -12.11 -1.91
N ILE A 766 1.29 -12.17 -3.10
CA ILE A 766 2.35 -13.14 -3.44
C ILE A 766 3.56 -12.91 -2.53
N GLY A 767 3.97 -11.64 -2.34
CA GLY A 767 5.04 -11.28 -1.42
C GLY A 767 4.79 -11.80 -0.02
N TYR A 768 3.59 -11.58 0.50
CA TYR A 768 3.20 -12.04 1.83
C TYR A 768 3.18 -13.57 1.94
N ALA A 769 2.70 -14.25 0.89
CA ALA A 769 2.61 -15.70 0.87
C ALA A 769 3.98 -16.41 0.84
N LEU A 770 4.98 -15.84 0.13
CA LEU A 770 6.18 -16.58 -0.27
C LEU A 770 7.52 -15.97 0.18
N TYR A 771 7.59 -14.64 0.44
CA TYR A 771 8.88 -13.96 0.57
C TYR A 771 9.01 -13.06 1.78
N GLU A 772 7.96 -12.31 2.14
CA GLU A 772 8.03 -11.21 3.08
C GLU A 772 7.91 -11.68 4.54
N GLU A 773 8.98 -11.48 5.29
CA GLU A 773 9.02 -11.79 6.72
C GLU A 773 9.84 -10.72 7.44
N ARG A 774 9.21 -9.90 8.29
CA ARG A 774 9.91 -9.01 9.19
C ARG A 774 10.46 -9.79 10.37
N ARG A 775 11.78 -9.92 10.45
CA ARG A 775 12.47 -10.63 11.51
C ARG A 775 13.02 -9.66 12.57
N THR A 776 12.86 -10.03 13.82
CA THR A 776 13.36 -9.27 14.97
C THR A 776 14.22 -10.17 15.83
N ASP A 777 15.35 -9.68 16.28
CA ASP A 777 16.22 -10.37 17.24
C ASP A 777 15.45 -10.59 18.55
N PRO A 778 15.32 -11.84 19.02
CA PRO A 778 14.51 -12.15 20.20
C PRO A 778 15.14 -11.68 21.52
N VAL A 779 16.43 -11.34 21.54
CA VAL A 779 17.15 -10.93 22.73
C VAL A 779 17.21 -9.39 22.84
N THR A 780 17.51 -8.71 21.75
CA THR A 780 17.70 -7.27 21.74
C THR A 780 16.46 -6.49 21.31
N GLY A 781 15.54 -7.10 20.57
CA GLY A 781 14.40 -6.44 19.95
C GLY A 781 14.73 -5.66 18.67
N ARG A 782 15.98 -5.73 18.18
CA ARG A 782 16.40 -5.10 16.94
C ARG A 782 15.75 -5.76 15.73
N VAL A 783 15.29 -4.98 14.77
CA VAL A 783 14.82 -5.47 13.47
C VAL A 783 16.05 -5.91 12.67
N LEU A 784 16.06 -7.16 12.21
CA LEU A 784 17.17 -7.76 11.44
C LEU A 784 17.01 -7.53 9.93
N THR A 785 15.77 -7.32 9.48
CA THR A 785 15.41 -7.08 8.08
C THR A 785 15.24 -5.57 7.84
N GLU A 786 16.31 -4.81 8.06
CA GLU A 786 16.31 -3.34 8.02
C GLU A 786 16.74 -2.75 6.66
N ASN A 787 16.91 -3.61 5.62
CA ASN A 787 17.22 -3.20 4.25
C ASN A 787 16.44 -4.03 3.23
N LEU A 788 16.53 -3.71 1.93
CA LEU A 788 15.82 -4.44 0.86
C LEU A 788 16.55 -5.71 0.39
N GLU A 789 17.75 -5.98 0.86
CA GLU A 789 18.46 -7.25 0.63
C GLU A 789 17.90 -8.32 1.57
N ASP A 790 17.67 -7.99 2.84
CA ASP A 790 17.16 -8.90 3.87
C ASP A 790 15.64 -8.97 3.91
N TYR A 791 14.95 -7.87 3.62
CA TYR A 791 13.50 -7.83 3.47
C TYR A 791 13.12 -7.92 2.00
N ARG A 792 12.93 -9.16 1.52
CA ARG A 792 12.65 -9.41 0.11
C ARG A 792 11.22 -9.07 -0.25
N VAL A 793 11.03 -8.11 -1.17
CA VAL A 793 9.75 -7.86 -1.86
C VAL A 793 9.76 -8.52 -3.25
N PRO A 794 8.58 -8.90 -3.82
CA PRO A 794 8.52 -9.47 -5.16
C PRO A 794 9.10 -8.51 -6.21
N GLY A 795 9.95 -9.02 -7.06
CA GLY A 795 10.42 -8.35 -8.26
C GLY A 795 9.57 -8.67 -9.49
N ILE A 796 9.95 -8.12 -10.64
CA ILE A 796 9.26 -8.36 -11.92
C ILE A 796 9.32 -9.84 -12.32
N GLY A 797 10.42 -10.54 -12.07
CA GLY A 797 10.60 -11.97 -12.34
C GLY A 797 9.82 -12.90 -11.38
N ASP A 798 9.38 -12.40 -10.21
CA ASP A 798 8.53 -13.15 -9.27
C ASP A 798 7.03 -13.00 -9.57
N THR A 799 6.67 -12.09 -10.51
CA THR A 799 5.29 -11.76 -10.84
C THR A 799 4.76 -12.68 -11.94
N PRO A 800 3.69 -13.46 -11.70
CA PRO A 800 3.03 -14.27 -12.71
C PRO A 800 2.22 -13.42 -13.69
N GLU A 801 1.66 -14.02 -14.72
CA GLU A 801 0.58 -13.41 -15.50
C GLU A 801 -0.66 -13.21 -14.63
N ILE A 802 -1.20 -11.97 -14.57
CA ILE A 802 -2.35 -11.63 -13.73
C ILE A 802 -3.51 -11.17 -14.63
N THR A 803 -4.63 -11.90 -14.56
CA THR A 803 -5.87 -11.54 -15.27
C THR A 803 -6.90 -11.03 -14.26
N VAL A 804 -7.46 -9.83 -14.50
CA VAL A 804 -8.48 -9.24 -13.65
C VAL A 804 -9.84 -9.24 -14.35
N HIS A 805 -10.86 -9.71 -13.62
CA HIS A 805 -12.27 -9.70 -14.05
C HIS A 805 -13.11 -8.84 -13.10
N PHE A 806 -13.93 -7.92 -13.64
CA PHE A 806 -14.80 -7.05 -12.86
C PHE A 806 -16.27 -7.48 -12.99
N HIS A 807 -16.92 -7.71 -11.85
CA HIS A 807 -18.36 -7.85 -11.74
C HIS A 807 -18.96 -6.52 -11.26
N GLN A 808 -19.84 -5.91 -12.08
CA GLN A 808 -20.33 -4.56 -11.84
C GLN A 808 -21.78 -4.49 -11.35
N ASP A 809 -22.56 -5.57 -11.46
CA ASP A 809 -23.99 -5.59 -11.12
C ASP A 809 -24.27 -5.66 -9.60
N GLY A 810 -25.44 -5.23 -9.19
CA GLY A 810 -25.93 -5.33 -7.81
C GLY A 810 -25.49 -4.20 -6.87
N PHE A 811 -25.02 -3.06 -7.42
CA PHE A 811 -24.55 -1.89 -6.67
C PHE A 811 -25.40 -0.63 -6.90
N GLU A 812 -26.63 -0.76 -7.40
CA GLU A 812 -27.55 0.35 -7.75
C GLU A 812 -27.95 1.19 -6.53
N HIS A 813 -27.76 0.64 -5.33
CA HIS A 813 -28.03 1.35 -4.08
C HIS A 813 -26.90 2.29 -3.66
N VAL A 814 -25.71 2.15 -4.28
CA VAL A 814 -24.53 2.97 -3.98
C VAL A 814 -24.55 4.23 -4.84
N PRO A 815 -24.49 5.43 -4.24
CA PRO A 815 -24.31 6.65 -5.01
C PRO A 815 -23.03 6.60 -5.85
N GLY A 816 -23.15 6.93 -7.16
CA GLY A 816 -22.04 6.77 -8.11
C GLY A 816 -21.83 5.35 -8.64
N GLY A 817 -22.60 4.35 -8.15
CA GLY A 817 -22.67 2.99 -8.67
C GLY A 817 -21.50 2.07 -8.33
N GLY A 818 -20.42 2.59 -7.71
CA GLY A 818 -19.21 1.82 -7.40
C GLY A 818 -18.75 1.94 -5.96
N VAL A 819 -18.12 0.89 -5.44
CA VAL A 819 -17.44 0.85 -4.14
C VAL A 819 -15.92 0.76 -4.36
N GLY A 820 -15.11 1.03 -3.32
CA GLY A 820 -13.66 0.99 -3.47
C GLY A 820 -13.11 -0.43 -3.59
N LEU A 821 -12.10 -0.63 -4.42
CA LEU A 821 -11.48 -1.93 -4.72
C LEU A 821 -9.97 -2.00 -4.37
N GLY A 822 -9.38 -0.93 -3.88
CA GLY A 822 -7.92 -0.84 -3.69
C GLY A 822 -7.30 -1.89 -2.77
N GLU A 823 -8.09 -2.58 -1.93
CA GLU A 823 -7.61 -3.54 -0.94
C GLU A 823 -8.08 -4.98 -1.17
N ILE A 824 -9.28 -5.15 -1.76
CA ILE A 824 -9.97 -6.45 -1.77
C ILE A 824 -9.17 -7.58 -2.43
N ALA A 825 -8.43 -7.28 -3.50
CA ALA A 825 -7.68 -8.30 -4.23
C ALA A 825 -6.45 -8.84 -3.45
N THR A 826 -5.96 -8.12 -2.43
CA THR A 826 -4.88 -8.63 -1.56
C THR A 826 -5.34 -9.75 -0.62
N LEU A 827 -6.63 -9.76 -0.23
CA LEU A 827 -7.14 -10.60 0.83
C LEU A 827 -7.00 -12.11 0.55
N PRO A 828 -7.49 -12.63 -0.59
CA PRO A 828 -7.49 -14.07 -0.84
C PRO A 828 -6.17 -14.62 -1.38
N THR A 829 -5.24 -13.77 -1.86
CA THR A 829 -4.08 -14.20 -2.65
C THR A 829 -3.22 -15.24 -1.92
N ALA A 830 -2.84 -14.98 -0.68
CA ALA A 830 -1.97 -15.90 0.07
C ALA A 830 -2.64 -17.28 0.29
N ALA A 831 -3.92 -17.28 0.66
CA ALA A 831 -4.67 -18.52 0.84
C ALA A 831 -4.91 -19.25 -0.48
N CYS A 832 -5.12 -18.53 -1.58
CA CYS A 832 -5.25 -19.09 -2.91
C CYS A 832 -3.98 -19.84 -3.33
N LEU A 833 -2.81 -19.26 -3.10
CA LEU A 833 -1.52 -19.92 -3.36
C LEU A 833 -1.30 -21.14 -2.44
N ALA A 834 -1.67 -21.03 -1.15
CA ALA A 834 -1.58 -22.18 -0.23
C ALA A 834 -2.44 -23.36 -0.68
N ASN A 835 -3.67 -23.09 -1.14
CA ASN A 835 -4.57 -24.12 -1.66
C ASN A 835 -4.02 -24.72 -2.97
N ALA A 836 -3.38 -23.91 -3.83
CA ALA A 836 -2.69 -24.40 -5.02
C ALA A 836 -1.48 -25.29 -4.69
N VAL A 837 -0.70 -24.94 -3.66
CA VAL A 837 0.40 -25.78 -3.15
C VAL A 837 -0.14 -27.11 -2.61
N HIS A 838 -1.26 -27.08 -1.89
CA HIS A 838 -1.91 -28.31 -1.41
C HIS A 838 -2.38 -29.18 -2.57
N ASP A 839 -3.02 -28.61 -3.60
CA ASP A 839 -3.45 -29.35 -4.80
C ASP A 839 -2.24 -29.99 -5.54
N ALA A 840 -1.09 -29.27 -5.60
CA ALA A 840 0.13 -29.78 -6.24
C ALA A 840 0.80 -30.90 -5.46
N THR A 841 0.76 -30.87 -4.12
CA THR A 841 1.67 -31.67 -3.28
C THR A 841 0.98 -32.57 -2.27
N GLY A 842 -0.28 -32.31 -1.95
CA GLY A 842 -0.99 -32.93 -0.83
C GLY A 842 -0.61 -32.37 0.55
N TRP A 843 0.40 -31.51 0.64
CA TRP A 843 0.83 -30.85 1.86
C TRP A 843 0.17 -29.48 2.04
N ARG A 844 -0.36 -29.19 3.22
CA ARG A 844 -1.02 -27.92 3.54
C ARG A 844 -0.13 -27.06 4.43
N PRO A 845 0.24 -25.82 3.98
CA PRO A 845 1.02 -24.91 4.77
C PRO A 845 0.18 -24.26 5.88
N TYR A 846 0.66 -24.30 7.11
CA TYR A 846 0.03 -23.62 8.26
C TYR A 846 0.76 -22.32 8.63
N ASP A 847 2.01 -22.18 8.23
CA ASP A 847 2.86 -21.02 8.52
C ASP A 847 3.09 -20.19 7.24
N MET A 848 2.96 -18.88 7.35
CA MET A 848 3.21 -17.92 6.26
C MET A 848 4.34 -16.96 6.66
N PRO A 849 5.33 -16.72 5.78
CA PRO A 849 5.40 -17.18 4.39
C PRO A 849 5.69 -18.68 4.26
N ILE A 850 5.32 -19.26 3.10
CA ILE A 850 5.59 -20.65 2.76
C ILE A 850 7.06 -20.78 2.35
N ARG A 851 7.93 -21.07 3.32
CA ARG A 851 9.37 -21.14 3.08
C ARG A 851 9.78 -22.50 2.49
N PRO A 852 10.86 -22.53 1.68
CA PRO A 852 11.36 -23.76 1.08
C PRO A 852 11.67 -24.87 2.08
N ASP A 853 12.29 -24.53 3.21
CA ASP A 853 12.60 -25.49 4.29
C ASP A 853 11.34 -26.17 4.85
N ARG A 854 10.27 -25.39 5.06
CA ARG A 854 8.99 -25.89 5.57
C ARG A 854 8.28 -26.77 4.58
N LEU A 855 8.33 -26.42 3.28
CA LEU A 855 7.77 -27.25 2.24
C LEU A 855 8.50 -28.59 2.15
N LEU A 856 9.83 -28.61 2.15
CA LEU A 856 10.63 -29.85 2.11
C LEU A 856 10.38 -30.71 3.35
N GLU A 857 10.38 -30.12 4.54
CA GLU A 857 10.02 -30.80 5.79
C GLU A 857 8.62 -31.44 5.71
N GLY A 858 7.64 -30.69 5.19
CA GLY A 858 6.27 -31.18 5.02
C GLY A 858 6.10 -32.27 3.97
N LEU A 859 6.99 -32.36 2.98
CA LEU A 859 7.02 -33.42 1.99
C LEU A 859 7.81 -34.68 2.45
N GLY A 860 8.52 -34.59 3.58
CA GLY A 860 9.35 -35.70 4.10
C GLY A 860 10.61 -35.93 3.26
N THR A 861 11.13 -34.87 2.60
CA THR A 861 12.32 -34.94 1.72
C THR A 861 13.53 -34.25 2.34
#